data_19fae718b5d561b0b1e5c818a544f055
#
_entry.id   19fae718b5d561b0b1e5c818a544f055
#
_cell.length_a   1.000
_cell.length_b   1.000
_cell.length_c   1.000
_cell.angle_alpha   90.00
_cell.angle_beta   90.00
_cell.angle_gamma   90.00
#
_symmetry.space_group_name_H-M   'P 1'
#
loop_
_entity.id
_entity.type
_entity.pdbx_description
1 polymer ?
#
loop_
_entity_poly.entity_id
_entity_poly.type
_entity_poly.pdbx_seq_one_letter_code
_entity_poly.pdbx_strand_id
1 'polypeptide(L)'
;MIVGLFLRNFKIYKNMNFIPFVTSEKDRMSIFAGDNGAGKSTILESIHCLMNNVDSKEWAYTVGQKKDSAHIFPLFLIKKSNWDDDDPQMARISHYFWEHHFNEMPANEVTKNFIKYRNKLKEWYRPNDYYLIAIGKDYEGNILLTTTFHNKISNATKKDGVSKDKIISIFKRILERYRYIYLPVENKISDVLSLQAQEMQGMMDKTVSDEIRQLLSSKDHSLPSKENTVLKPGRPRKKPLKYSVIDLINQKLESYIESLNKKIPEGYKFEYKGAIKRPIKPTDILDSIFVKYFSLRPLSKNSKSINNLSSGEQRLALIDIATTLLSTKEEKEKEVILAIDEPEVSLESAHRFEQFCSLIELSEKYGRQIFVTTHWYGLVLRPIEGSLHFVCKSENLKIESFPLNNLQESRRAFPNSIEIRSYFDLMASMLTLLKKKSYNWIFCEGTEDYLYLKRYLENRVSNLYILPFNGCGNIKKIFDFLQVPFSDTQENKEIKGKVMCLIDTDDKNVIRIDGYKKSNYKNKLGFFRLSLNNDESGLISIASTMGINTEIEDLLDPKIVWDVLHKIKEQDQTLRDLLIFYKLNEEVDFVNLSGGIAFLKPTSIEGYEKKEEFYQYLTSQRMKSLISSMYVKDLNNLRVRKCDKWLTDIIDFFENGDEQNIME
;
A
#
# COMPACT_ATOMS: atom_id res chain seq x y z
N MET A 1 2.51 8.88 8.92
CA MET A 1 2.73 8.56 7.50
C MET A 1 3.27 9.74 6.71
N ILE A 2 3.89 9.52 5.54
CA ILE A 2 4.31 10.57 4.60
C ILE A 2 3.17 10.79 3.59
N VAL A 3 2.65 12.01 3.51
CA VAL A 3 1.52 12.34 2.61
C VAL A 3 1.94 13.16 1.38
N GLY A 4 3.20 13.58 1.31
CA GLY A 4 3.72 14.31 0.16
C GLY A 4 5.22 14.58 0.31
N LEU A 5 5.80 15.20 -0.70
CA LEU A 5 7.22 15.50 -0.76
C LEU A 5 7.46 16.85 -1.43
N PHE A 6 8.25 17.70 -0.79
CA PHE A 6 8.88 18.84 -1.44
C PHE A 6 10.32 18.45 -1.82
N LEU A 7 10.62 18.50 -3.10
CA LEU A 7 11.90 18.10 -3.67
C LEU A 7 12.47 19.21 -4.55
N ARG A 8 13.72 19.57 -4.32
CA ARG A 8 14.39 20.65 -5.06
C ARG A 8 15.77 20.20 -5.54
N ASN A 9 16.04 20.40 -6.82
CA ASN A 9 17.33 20.20 -7.48
C ASN A 9 18.02 18.86 -7.16
N PHE A 10 17.24 17.80 -7.07
CA PHE A 10 17.71 16.46 -6.82
C PHE A 10 17.54 15.60 -8.08
N LYS A 11 18.64 15.06 -8.61
CA LYS A 11 18.69 14.31 -9.88
C LYS A 11 17.98 15.07 -11.01
N ILE A 12 16.85 14.56 -11.51
CA ILE A 12 16.13 15.17 -12.64
C ILE A 12 15.13 16.27 -12.19
N TYR A 13 14.83 16.37 -10.90
CA TYR A 13 13.86 17.33 -10.35
C TYR A 13 14.48 18.73 -10.25
N LYS A 14 14.32 19.52 -11.33
CA LYS A 14 14.78 20.93 -11.37
C LYS A 14 13.85 21.81 -10.53
N ASN A 15 14.43 22.83 -9.89
CA ASN A 15 13.68 23.77 -9.06
C ASN A 15 12.88 23.09 -7.95
N MET A 16 11.92 23.79 -7.34
CA MET A 16 11.06 23.25 -6.31
C MET A 16 9.89 22.50 -6.95
N ASN A 17 9.66 21.27 -6.48
CA ASN A 17 8.52 20.45 -6.86
C ASN A 17 7.75 20.05 -5.61
N PHE A 18 6.42 19.94 -5.71
CA PHE A 18 5.57 19.34 -4.69
C PHE A 18 4.88 18.10 -5.27
N ILE A 19 5.02 16.98 -4.61
CA ILE A 19 4.52 15.65 -5.04
C ILE A 19 3.54 15.18 -3.96
N PRO A 20 2.23 15.11 -4.24
CA PRO A 20 1.25 14.50 -3.34
C PRO A 20 1.39 12.97 -3.36
N PHE A 21 1.11 12.29 -2.23
CA PHE A 21 1.22 10.83 -2.14
C PHE A 21 -0.11 10.14 -1.84
N VAL A 22 -1.09 10.84 -1.29
CA VAL A 22 -2.39 10.26 -0.96
C VAL A 22 -3.51 10.98 -1.69
N THR A 23 -4.54 10.24 -2.06
CA THR A 23 -5.71 10.77 -2.79
C THR A 23 -7.03 10.49 -2.08
N SER A 24 -7.01 9.74 -0.97
CA SER A 24 -8.17 9.44 -0.12
C SER A 24 -7.75 9.21 1.34
N GLU A 25 -8.71 9.12 2.26
CA GLU A 25 -8.45 8.93 3.69
C GLU A 25 -7.73 7.62 4.02
N LYS A 26 -8.12 6.53 3.36
CA LYS A 26 -7.58 5.19 3.62
C LYS A 26 -6.33 4.87 2.80
N ASP A 27 -5.92 5.78 1.94
CA ASP A 27 -4.77 5.59 1.04
C ASP A 27 -3.47 5.37 1.83
N ARG A 28 -2.88 4.20 1.62
CA ARG A 28 -1.59 3.80 2.20
C ARG A 28 -0.64 3.26 1.13
N MET A 29 -1.07 3.18 -0.13
CA MET A 29 -0.27 2.68 -1.24
C MET A 29 -0.17 3.71 -2.35
N SER A 30 1.04 4.24 -2.58
CA SER A 30 1.30 5.19 -3.67
C SER A 30 2.09 4.48 -4.78
N ILE A 31 1.51 4.41 -5.97
CA ILE A 31 2.10 3.77 -7.15
C ILE A 31 2.58 4.87 -8.10
N PHE A 32 3.88 4.93 -8.34
CA PHE A 32 4.49 5.86 -9.29
C PHE A 32 4.72 5.16 -10.62
N ALA A 33 3.97 5.57 -11.65
CA ALA A 33 4.05 5.02 -12.99
C ALA A 33 4.48 6.10 -13.99
N GLY A 34 4.90 5.71 -15.18
CA GLY A 34 5.37 6.64 -16.21
C GLY A 34 6.53 6.07 -17.02
N ASP A 35 7.07 6.86 -17.95
CA ASP A 35 8.14 6.44 -18.85
C ASP A 35 9.49 6.22 -18.15
N ASN A 36 10.41 5.50 -18.81
CA ASN A 36 11.77 5.33 -18.34
C ASN A 36 12.48 6.68 -18.23
N GLY A 37 13.19 6.87 -17.11
CA GLY A 37 13.89 8.13 -16.85
C GLY A 37 12.97 9.32 -16.50
N ALA A 38 11.68 9.10 -16.24
CA ALA A 38 10.76 10.16 -15.80
C ALA A 38 10.97 10.57 -14.33
N GLY A 39 11.78 9.85 -13.55
CA GLY A 39 12.13 10.23 -12.18
C GLY A 39 11.35 9.50 -11.10
N LYS A 40 10.67 8.42 -11.40
CA LYS A 40 9.94 7.61 -10.43
C LYS A 40 10.82 7.14 -9.27
N SER A 41 11.92 6.43 -9.59
CA SER A 41 12.89 5.93 -8.60
C SER A 41 13.53 7.06 -7.79
N THR A 42 13.70 8.24 -8.40
CA THR A 42 14.26 9.43 -7.75
C THR A 42 13.42 9.89 -6.55
N ILE A 43 12.09 9.74 -6.62
CA ILE A 43 11.18 10.07 -5.50
C ILE A 43 11.50 9.17 -4.30
N LEU A 44 11.54 7.85 -4.51
CA LEU A 44 11.80 6.88 -3.45
C LEU A 44 13.20 7.05 -2.86
N GLU A 45 14.20 7.21 -3.73
CA GLU A 45 15.58 7.40 -3.35
C GLU A 45 15.80 8.70 -2.55
N SER A 46 15.13 9.79 -2.90
CA SER A 46 15.25 11.04 -2.14
C SER A 46 14.79 10.88 -0.69
N ILE A 47 13.68 10.16 -0.47
CA ILE A 47 13.19 9.86 0.88
C ILE A 47 14.18 8.93 1.60
N HIS A 48 14.73 7.92 0.90
CA HIS A 48 15.76 7.04 1.45
C HIS A 48 16.99 7.82 1.93
N CYS A 49 17.52 8.74 1.11
CA CYS A 49 18.65 9.58 1.47
C CYS A 49 18.41 10.36 2.77
N LEU A 50 17.21 10.89 2.95
CA LEU A 50 16.85 11.64 4.14
C LEU A 50 16.63 10.73 5.36
N MET A 51 15.79 9.71 5.22
CA MET A 51 15.33 8.88 6.35
C MET A 51 16.44 7.96 6.89
N ASN A 52 17.34 7.50 6.02
CA ASN A 52 18.45 6.63 6.38
C ASN A 52 19.79 7.39 6.58
N ASN A 53 19.70 8.71 6.76
CA ASN A 53 20.85 9.58 7.09
C ASN A 53 22.05 9.47 6.13
N VAL A 54 21.81 9.30 4.84
CA VAL A 54 22.87 9.43 3.82
C VAL A 54 23.44 10.86 3.91
N ASP A 55 24.77 10.98 3.89
CA ASP A 55 25.40 12.30 3.95
C ASP A 55 24.89 13.20 2.82
N SER A 56 24.37 14.38 3.17
CA SER A 56 23.80 15.30 2.19
C SER A 56 24.81 15.74 1.12
N LYS A 57 26.11 15.69 1.41
CA LYS A 57 27.18 15.97 0.45
C LYS A 57 27.33 14.90 -0.63
N GLU A 58 26.82 13.68 -0.38
CA GLU A 58 26.79 12.56 -1.31
C GLU A 58 25.53 12.55 -2.18
N TRP A 59 24.57 13.44 -1.91
CA TRP A 59 23.33 13.50 -2.68
C TRP A 59 23.59 13.86 -4.15
N ALA A 60 22.90 13.14 -5.05
CA ALA A 60 22.91 13.47 -6.46
C ALA A 60 22.08 14.73 -6.73
N TYR A 61 22.73 15.79 -7.20
CA TYR A 61 22.09 17.05 -7.56
C TYR A 61 21.78 17.15 -9.05
N THR A 62 20.87 18.05 -9.40
CA THR A 62 20.49 18.25 -10.80
C THR A 62 21.63 18.91 -11.59
N VAL A 63 22.02 18.32 -12.69
CA VAL A 63 23.06 18.84 -13.59
C VAL A 63 22.68 20.25 -14.08
N GLY A 64 23.63 21.19 -13.98
CA GLY A 64 23.41 22.59 -14.35
C GLY A 64 22.77 23.48 -13.27
N GLN A 65 22.45 22.91 -12.10
CA GLN A 65 22.02 23.67 -10.93
C GLN A 65 23.16 23.80 -9.89
N LYS A 66 23.03 24.78 -8.99
CA LYS A 66 23.97 24.92 -7.88
C LYS A 66 23.83 23.73 -6.93
N LYS A 67 24.93 23.13 -6.54
CA LYS A 67 24.99 21.96 -5.67
C LYS A 67 24.35 22.21 -4.30
N ASP A 68 24.56 23.41 -3.74
CA ASP A 68 24.04 23.88 -2.46
C ASP A 68 22.51 24.11 -2.44
N SER A 69 21.83 23.92 -3.58
CA SER A 69 20.40 24.17 -3.72
C SER A 69 19.53 22.90 -3.66
N ALA A 70 20.11 21.72 -3.43
CA ALA A 70 19.35 20.49 -3.30
C ALA A 70 18.69 20.36 -1.93
N HIS A 71 17.39 20.08 -1.90
CA HIS A 71 16.59 19.99 -0.67
C HIS A 71 15.57 18.85 -0.73
N ILE A 72 15.39 18.14 0.39
CA ILE A 72 14.43 17.04 0.54
C ILE A 72 13.59 17.27 1.79
N PHE A 73 12.28 17.46 1.61
CA PHE A 73 11.33 17.73 2.70
C PHE A 73 10.06 16.89 2.53
N PRO A 74 9.99 15.69 3.12
CA PRO A 74 8.73 14.95 3.21
C PRO A 74 7.71 15.73 4.06
N LEU A 75 6.44 15.62 3.62
CA LEU A 75 5.29 16.12 4.36
C LEU A 75 4.73 14.99 5.22
N PHE A 76 4.92 15.10 6.53
CA PHE A 76 4.44 14.11 7.49
C PHE A 76 3.06 14.47 8.01
N LEU A 77 2.18 13.46 8.08
CA LEU A 77 0.91 13.49 8.78
C LEU A 77 0.99 12.54 9.97
N ILE A 78 0.91 13.06 11.19
CA ILE A 78 1.14 12.31 12.41
C ILE A 78 -0.09 12.42 13.30
N LYS A 79 -0.69 11.28 13.67
CA LYS A 79 -1.83 11.26 14.60
C LYS A 79 -1.38 11.75 15.98
N LYS A 80 -2.10 12.71 16.57
CA LYS A 80 -1.72 13.31 17.87
C LYS A 80 -1.69 12.29 19.00
N SER A 81 -2.63 11.34 19.01
CA SER A 81 -2.64 10.23 20.00
C SER A 81 -1.39 9.35 19.97
N ASN A 82 -0.63 9.42 18.90
CA ASN A 82 0.61 8.68 18.72
C ASN A 82 1.86 9.55 19.01
N TRP A 83 1.69 10.79 19.43
CA TRP A 83 2.75 11.72 19.83
C TRP A 83 2.62 11.93 21.33
N ASP A 84 3.51 11.32 22.13
CA ASP A 84 3.38 11.07 23.59
C ASP A 84 3.20 12.28 24.50
N ASP A 85 3.17 13.51 24.02
CA ASP A 85 2.94 14.72 24.80
C ASP A 85 2.11 15.74 24.02
N ASP A 86 1.31 16.53 24.73
CA ASP A 86 0.82 17.82 24.25
C ASP A 86 2.02 18.76 24.03
N ASP A 87 2.69 18.59 22.89
CA ASP A 87 3.83 19.40 22.50
C ASP A 87 3.34 20.73 21.90
N PRO A 88 3.29 21.83 22.68
CA PRO A 88 2.72 23.08 22.20
C PRO A 88 3.52 23.70 21.05
N GLN A 89 4.83 23.39 20.94
CA GLN A 89 5.65 23.88 19.84
C GLN A 89 5.40 23.08 18.56
N MET A 90 5.21 21.77 18.66
CA MET A 90 4.77 20.94 17.53
C MET A 90 3.37 21.35 17.03
N ALA A 91 2.45 21.63 17.94
CA ALA A 91 1.13 22.13 17.61
C ALA A 91 1.17 23.47 16.86
N ARG A 92 2.01 24.42 17.31
CA ARG A 92 2.20 25.71 16.63
C ARG A 92 2.79 25.54 15.23
N ILE A 93 3.84 24.72 15.07
CA ILE A 93 4.43 24.44 13.75
C ILE A 93 3.34 23.81 12.84
N SER A 94 2.62 22.81 13.32
CA SER A 94 1.57 22.15 12.56
C SER A 94 0.44 23.11 12.16
N HIS A 95 0.08 24.03 13.03
CA HIS A 95 -0.94 25.04 12.72
C HIS A 95 -0.55 25.88 11.49
N TYR A 96 0.73 26.26 11.33
CA TYR A 96 1.18 26.98 10.13
C TYR A 96 1.02 26.16 8.86
N PHE A 97 1.28 24.83 8.89
CA PHE A 97 1.09 23.99 7.74
C PHE A 97 -0.40 23.79 7.42
N TRP A 98 -1.28 23.70 8.42
CA TRP A 98 -2.70 23.55 8.23
C TRP A 98 -3.43 24.85 7.82
N GLU A 99 -3.09 26.00 8.44
CA GLU A 99 -3.95 27.18 8.39
C GLU A 99 -3.32 28.40 7.69
N HIS A 100 -1.98 28.45 7.58
CA HIS A 100 -1.35 29.68 7.09
C HIS A 100 -1.80 30.02 5.66
N HIS A 101 -2.21 31.29 5.49
CA HIS A 101 -2.53 31.84 4.19
C HIS A 101 -1.27 32.46 3.58
N PHE A 102 -0.86 31.94 2.41
CA PHE A 102 0.33 32.43 1.69
C PHE A 102 -0.01 33.56 0.70
N ASN A 103 -1.01 34.40 1.02
CA ASN A 103 -1.57 35.41 0.12
C ASN A 103 -0.59 36.52 -0.30
N GLU A 104 0.48 36.72 0.47
CA GLU A 104 1.49 37.76 0.19
C GLU A 104 2.69 37.25 -0.64
N MET A 105 2.70 35.99 -1.04
CA MET A 105 3.73 35.48 -1.94
C MET A 105 3.26 35.59 -3.39
N PRO A 106 4.17 35.89 -4.34
CA PRO A 106 3.87 35.58 -5.72
C PRO A 106 3.56 34.08 -5.75
N ALA A 107 2.31 33.77 -6.07
CA ALA A 107 1.78 32.39 -5.97
C ALA A 107 2.45 31.55 -7.05
N ASN A 108 3.63 30.99 -6.73
CA ASN A 108 4.25 30.00 -7.58
C ASN A 108 3.36 28.75 -7.62
N GLU A 109 3.43 28.01 -8.69
CA GLU A 109 2.59 26.84 -8.95
C GLU A 109 2.70 25.79 -7.81
N VAL A 110 3.89 25.63 -7.25
CA VAL A 110 4.15 24.71 -6.14
C VAL A 110 3.35 25.05 -4.88
N THR A 111 3.31 26.35 -4.53
CA THR A 111 2.52 26.81 -3.37
C THR A 111 1.03 26.63 -3.61
N LYS A 112 0.53 26.94 -4.83
CA LYS A 112 -0.89 26.72 -5.19
C LYS A 112 -1.25 25.24 -5.10
N ASN A 113 -0.41 24.36 -5.63
CA ASN A 113 -0.63 22.92 -5.60
C ASN A 113 -0.61 22.37 -4.16
N PHE A 114 0.29 22.84 -3.33
CA PHE A 114 0.31 22.48 -1.90
C PHE A 114 -0.95 22.94 -1.18
N ILE A 115 -1.41 24.18 -1.37
CA ILE A 115 -2.63 24.70 -0.73
C ILE A 115 -3.85 23.90 -1.17
N LYS A 116 -3.98 23.63 -2.47
CA LYS A 116 -5.07 22.80 -3.00
C LYS A 116 -5.06 21.40 -2.39
N TYR A 117 -3.88 20.79 -2.29
CA TYR A 117 -3.71 19.48 -1.68
C TYR A 117 -4.01 19.48 -0.19
N ARG A 118 -3.48 20.45 0.56
CA ARG A 118 -3.77 20.64 1.98
C ARG A 118 -5.26 20.75 2.27
N ASN A 119 -6.01 21.50 1.45
CA ASN A 119 -7.44 21.62 1.62
C ASN A 119 -8.16 20.28 1.46
N LYS A 120 -7.74 19.45 0.49
CA LYS A 120 -8.22 18.07 0.38
C LYS A 120 -7.85 17.22 1.60
N LEU A 121 -6.63 17.35 2.12
CA LEU A 121 -6.23 16.65 3.35
C LEU A 121 -7.12 17.00 4.54
N LYS A 122 -7.61 18.25 4.65
CA LYS A 122 -8.56 18.67 5.70
C LYS A 122 -9.91 17.98 5.61
N GLU A 123 -10.35 17.59 4.43
CA GLU A 123 -11.60 16.85 4.22
C GLU A 123 -11.48 15.42 4.77
N TRP A 124 -10.29 14.83 4.70
CA TRP A 124 -10.01 13.47 5.13
C TRP A 124 -9.48 13.37 6.55
N TYR A 125 -8.67 14.34 6.97
CA TYR A 125 -7.96 14.34 8.25
C TYR A 125 -8.22 15.63 9.02
N ARG A 126 -8.85 15.52 10.17
CA ARG A 126 -9.17 16.68 11.00
C ARG A 126 -7.88 17.26 11.60
N PRO A 127 -7.62 18.58 11.46
CA PRO A 127 -6.45 19.24 12.05
C PRO A 127 -6.35 19.09 13.57
N ASN A 128 -7.49 18.87 14.24
CA ASN A 128 -7.53 18.63 15.69
C ASN A 128 -6.95 17.27 16.08
N ASP A 129 -6.98 16.27 15.18
CA ASP A 129 -6.53 14.91 15.47
C ASP A 129 -5.13 14.61 14.91
N TYR A 130 -4.63 15.46 13.98
CA TYR A 130 -3.38 15.22 13.27
C TYR A 130 -2.46 16.44 13.23
N TYR A 131 -1.15 16.19 13.39
CA TYR A 131 -0.10 17.13 13.05
C TYR A 131 0.28 17.00 11.59
N LEU A 132 0.42 18.13 10.89
CA LEU A 132 0.96 18.23 9.54
C LEU A 132 2.25 19.02 9.58
N ILE A 133 3.34 18.44 9.08
CA ILE A 133 4.66 19.08 9.13
C ILE A 133 5.52 18.67 7.93
N ALA A 134 6.06 19.65 7.19
CA ALA A 134 7.11 19.42 6.20
C ALA A 134 8.47 19.76 6.82
N ILE A 135 9.27 18.72 7.06
CA ILE A 135 10.58 18.85 7.71
C ILE A 135 11.60 17.96 7.03
N GLY A 136 12.83 18.44 6.86
CA GLY A 136 13.87 17.69 6.18
C GLY A 136 15.22 18.39 6.25
N LYS A 137 16.08 18.10 5.25
CA LYS A 137 17.44 18.62 5.17
C LYS A 137 17.69 19.35 3.86
N ASP A 138 18.54 20.36 3.90
CA ASP A 138 19.20 20.94 2.73
C ASP A 138 20.51 20.19 2.41
N TYR A 139 21.19 20.60 1.35
CA TYR A 139 22.46 20.02 0.93
C TYR A 139 23.58 20.17 1.99
N GLU A 140 23.55 21.20 2.80
CA GLU A 140 24.52 21.40 3.88
C GLU A 140 24.22 20.53 5.12
N GLY A 141 23.11 19.80 5.12
CA GLY A 141 22.65 18.97 6.23
C GLY A 141 21.88 19.76 7.30
N ASN A 142 21.54 21.04 7.05
CA ASN A 142 20.73 21.81 7.97
C ASN A 142 19.31 21.28 8.02
N ILE A 143 18.77 21.08 9.21
CA ILE A 143 17.37 20.67 9.43
C ILE A 143 16.47 21.90 9.38
N LEU A 144 15.52 21.91 8.50
CA LEU A 144 14.62 23.01 8.19
C LEU A 144 13.17 22.54 8.09
N LEU A 145 12.21 23.49 8.19
CA LEU A 145 10.75 23.22 8.06
C LEU A 145 10.27 23.34 6.64
N THR A 146 10.93 23.30 5.61
CA THR A 146 10.67 23.51 4.19
C THR A 146 11.40 24.73 3.65
N THR A 147 11.66 24.75 2.36
CA THR A 147 12.35 25.86 1.73
C THR A 147 11.43 26.83 1.03
N THR A 148 10.26 26.37 0.55
CA THR A 148 9.36 27.20 -0.25
C THR A 148 8.81 28.39 0.54
N PHE A 149 8.50 28.18 1.80
CA PHE A 149 7.98 29.21 2.73
C PHE A 149 8.77 29.25 4.04
N HIS A 150 10.02 28.78 4.00
CA HIS A 150 10.88 28.66 5.19
C HIS A 150 10.97 29.96 5.97
N ASN A 151 11.24 31.08 5.30
CA ASN A 151 11.40 32.38 5.97
C ASN A 151 10.13 32.81 6.70
N LYS A 152 8.95 32.60 6.11
CA LYS A 152 7.68 32.97 6.76
C LYS A 152 7.37 32.08 7.95
N ILE A 153 7.46 30.75 7.78
CA ILE A 153 7.27 29.80 8.89
C ILE A 153 8.34 29.99 9.96
N SER A 154 9.60 30.12 9.58
CA SER A 154 10.70 30.32 10.52
C SER A 154 10.56 31.64 11.31
N ASN A 155 10.14 32.72 10.67
CA ASN A 155 9.91 34.00 11.36
C ASN A 155 8.70 33.95 12.27
N ALA A 156 7.61 33.32 11.83
CA ALA A 156 6.42 33.15 12.64
C ALA A 156 6.68 32.20 13.83
N THR A 157 7.31 31.06 13.62
CA THR A 157 7.65 30.13 14.70
C THR A 157 8.64 30.69 15.70
N LYS A 158 9.60 31.53 15.25
CA LYS A 158 10.50 32.26 16.15
C LYS A 158 9.75 33.26 17.04
N LYS A 159 8.82 34.03 16.49
CA LYS A 159 7.96 34.94 17.25
C LYS A 159 7.17 34.20 18.33
N ASP A 160 6.75 32.95 18.02
CA ASP A 160 6.02 32.09 18.93
C ASP A 160 6.90 31.24 19.85
N GLY A 161 8.20 31.53 19.91
CA GLY A 161 9.13 30.87 20.81
C GLY A 161 9.59 29.47 20.38
N VAL A 162 9.44 29.10 19.12
CA VAL A 162 9.99 27.84 18.60
C VAL A 162 11.47 28.00 18.30
N SER A 163 12.29 27.26 19.03
CA SER A 163 13.76 27.28 18.85
C SER A 163 14.22 26.37 17.72
N LYS A 164 15.42 26.64 17.17
CA LYS A 164 16.07 25.78 16.17
C LYS A 164 16.34 24.39 16.75
N ASP A 165 16.73 24.30 18.02
CA ASP A 165 16.98 23.02 18.70
C ASP A 165 15.71 22.17 18.81
N LYS A 166 14.56 22.81 18.99
CA LYS A 166 13.28 22.10 18.99
C LYS A 166 12.94 21.49 17.63
N ILE A 167 13.18 22.23 16.54
CA ILE A 167 12.99 21.71 15.18
C ILE A 167 13.89 20.48 14.96
N ILE A 168 15.14 20.53 15.41
CA ILE A 168 16.08 19.41 15.34
C ILE A 168 15.57 18.23 16.19
N SER A 169 15.06 18.49 17.39
CA SER A 169 14.49 17.46 18.26
C SER A 169 13.27 16.78 17.63
N ILE A 170 12.34 17.55 17.03
CA ILE A 170 11.19 17.02 16.32
C ILE A 170 11.62 16.12 15.15
N PHE A 171 12.60 16.57 14.37
CA PHE A 171 13.11 15.75 13.25
C PHE A 171 13.72 14.43 13.71
N LYS A 172 14.55 14.44 14.76
CA LYS A 172 15.10 13.21 15.35
C LYS A 172 13.99 12.26 15.82
N ARG A 173 12.99 12.79 16.51
CA ARG A 173 11.84 12.01 16.98
C ARG A 173 11.01 11.39 15.83
N ILE A 174 10.88 12.12 14.70
CA ILE A 174 10.26 11.58 13.48
C ILE A 174 11.09 10.41 12.93
N LEU A 175 12.42 10.55 12.84
CA LEU A 175 13.29 9.47 12.37
C LEU A 175 13.31 8.25 13.31
N GLU A 176 13.12 8.46 14.61
CA GLU A 176 12.98 7.38 15.60
C GLU A 176 11.64 6.64 15.46
N ARG A 177 10.59 7.36 15.02
CA ARG A 177 9.25 6.82 14.87
C ARG A 177 9.06 6.04 13.58
N TYR A 178 9.61 6.53 12.48
CA TYR A 178 9.45 5.94 11.16
C TYR A 178 10.70 5.18 10.75
N ARG A 179 10.49 4.02 10.11
CA ARG A 179 11.54 3.26 9.47
C ARG A 179 11.24 3.19 7.98
N TYR A 180 12.15 3.67 7.16
CA TYR A 180 12.02 3.66 5.71
C TYR A 180 12.89 2.54 5.12
N ILE A 181 12.24 1.53 4.56
CA ILE A 181 12.89 0.39 3.89
C ILE A 181 12.82 0.64 2.40
N TYR A 182 13.97 0.77 1.75
CA TYR A 182 14.05 0.99 0.31
C TYR A 182 14.70 -0.19 -0.39
N LEU A 183 13.99 -0.78 -1.36
CA LEU A 183 14.44 -1.89 -2.19
C LEU A 183 14.64 -1.40 -3.63
N PRO A 184 15.85 -0.99 -4.04
CA PRO A 184 16.14 -0.52 -5.40
C PRO A 184 16.22 -1.66 -6.42
N VAL A 185 16.20 -1.33 -7.73
CA VAL A 185 16.31 -2.31 -8.83
C VAL A 185 17.68 -2.98 -8.87
N GLU A 186 18.76 -2.22 -8.71
CA GLU A 186 20.14 -2.60 -9.04
C GLU A 186 20.99 -2.96 -7.82
N ASN A 187 20.51 -3.57 -6.80
CA ASN A 187 21.40 -4.00 -5.73
C ASN A 187 21.86 -5.44 -5.89
N LYS A 188 23.18 -5.66 -5.74
CA LYS A 188 23.71 -6.99 -5.46
C LYS A 188 23.08 -7.48 -4.16
N ILE A 189 22.55 -8.67 -4.20
CA ILE A 189 21.82 -9.27 -3.07
C ILE A 189 22.67 -9.39 -1.83
N SER A 190 23.98 -9.54 -1.97
CA SER A 190 24.95 -9.44 -0.87
C SER A 190 24.80 -8.11 -0.08
N ASP A 191 24.51 -7.01 -0.77
CA ASP A 191 24.39 -5.69 -0.16
C ASP A 191 23.00 -5.53 0.50
N VAL A 192 21.99 -6.13 -0.10
CA VAL A 192 20.64 -6.19 0.48
C VAL A 192 20.61 -7.15 1.67
N LEU A 193 21.35 -8.26 1.66
CA LEU A 193 21.46 -9.15 2.82
C LEU A 193 22.23 -8.52 3.98
N SER A 194 23.20 -7.65 3.73
CA SER A 194 23.88 -6.87 4.79
C SER A 194 22.98 -5.73 5.30
N LEU A 195 22.22 -5.07 4.45
CA LEU A 195 21.13 -4.17 4.81
C LEU A 195 20.00 -4.94 5.51
N GLN A 196 19.68 -6.17 5.07
CA GLN A 196 18.69 -7.04 5.70
C GLN A 196 19.06 -7.46 7.12
N ALA A 197 20.31 -7.65 7.45
CA ALA A 197 20.69 -7.92 8.82
C ALA A 197 20.32 -6.73 9.73
N GLN A 198 20.51 -5.49 9.27
CA GLN A 198 20.07 -4.28 9.96
C GLN A 198 18.54 -4.12 9.92
N GLU A 199 17.91 -4.45 8.80
CA GLU A 199 16.46 -4.39 8.58
C GLU A 199 15.75 -5.49 9.39
N MET A 200 16.25 -6.74 9.34
CA MET A 200 15.74 -7.85 10.15
C MET A 200 15.93 -7.61 11.64
N GLN A 201 17.00 -6.95 12.05
CA GLN A 201 17.24 -6.57 13.43
C GLN A 201 16.15 -5.62 13.95
N GLY A 202 15.67 -4.70 13.12
CA GLY A 202 14.58 -3.80 13.50
C GLY A 202 13.19 -4.43 13.38
N MET A 203 13.09 -5.62 12.79
CA MET A 203 11.89 -6.45 12.72
C MET A 203 11.93 -7.60 13.73
N MET A 204 13.09 -7.85 14.38
CA MET A 204 13.19 -8.82 15.47
C MET A 204 12.52 -8.30 16.73
N ASP A 205 11.99 -9.25 17.49
CA ASP A 205 11.43 -8.97 18.81
C ASP A 205 12.41 -8.13 19.64
N LYS A 206 11.92 -6.98 20.06
CA LYS A 206 12.67 -6.00 20.87
C LYS A 206 13.26 -6.65 22.12
N THR A 207 12.58 -7.67 22.65
CA THR A 207 12.98 -8.46 23.81
C THR A 207 14.36 -9.10 23.60
N VAL A 208 14.59 -9.78 22.46
CA VAL A 208 15.87 -10.44 22.16
C VAL A 208 17.00 -9.42 22.00
N SER A 209 16.73 -8.31 21.32
CA SER A 209 17.69 -7.23 21.13
C SER A 209 18.05 -6.55 22.47
N ASP A 210 17.06 -6.32 23.33
CA ASP A 210 17.25 -5.70 24.64
C ASP A 210 17.94 -6.66 25.63
N GLU A 211 17.64 -7.96 25.59
CA GLU A 211 18.32 -8.98 26.38
C GLU A 211 19.81 -9.07 26.01
N ILE A 212 20.16 -9.13 24.73
CA ILE A 212 21.56 -9.15 24.29
C ILE A 212 22.26 -7.84 24.68
N ARG A 213 21.59 -6.68 24.53
CA ARG A 213 22.13 -5.39 24.94
C ARG A 213 22.36 -5.35 26.44
N GLN A 214 21.45 -5.91 27.24
CA GLN A 214 21.57 -6.00 28.68
C GLN A 214 22.74 -6.91 29.09
N LEU A 215 22.92 -8.07 28.44
CA LEU A 215 24.04 -8.95 28.62
C LEU A 215 25.40 -8.27 28.32
N LEU A 216 25.45 -7.52 27.19
CA LEU A 216 26.64 -6.76 26.79
C LEU A 216 26.97 -5.60 27.75
N SER A 217 25.96 -5.03 28.40
CA SER A 217 26.10 -3.84 29.27
C SER A 217 26.19 -4.19 30.75
N SER A 218 25.85 -5.45 31.16
CA SER A 218 25.88 -5.86 32.57
C SER A 218 27.30 -5.80 33.14
N LYS A 219 27.47 -5.14 34.28
CA LYS A 219 28.77 -4.99 34.95
C LYS A 219 29.05 -6.12 35.95
N ASP A 220 28.92 -7.36 35.47
CA ASP A 220 29.08 -8.53 36.34
C ASP A 220 30.46 -9.18 36.26
N HIS A 221 31.34 -8.66 35.38
CA HIS A 221 32.66 -9.21 35.18
C HIS A 221 33.72 -8.45 35.98
N SER A 222 34.48 -9.14 36.85
CA SER A 222 35.67 -8.63 37.46
C SER A 222 36.90 -9.07 36.66
N LEU A 223 37.78 -8.12 36.30
CA LEU A 223 39.08 -8.47 35.76
C LEU A 223 39.87 -9.31 36.80
N PRO A 224 40.55 -10.38 36.36
CA PRO A 224 41.49 -11.04 37.24
C PRO A 224 42.51 -9.98 37.66
N SER A 225 42.62 -9.77 38.98
CA SER A 225 43.64 -8.87 39.55
C SER A 225 45.01 -9.36 39.06
N LYS A 226 45.78 -8.48 38.45
CA LYS A 226 47.22 -8.73 38.28
C LYS A 226 47.78 -8.93 39.69
N GLU A 227 48.13 -10.17 40.01
CA GLU A 227 48.86 -10.51 41.21
C GLU A 227 50.17 -9.69 41.26
N ASN A 228 50.48 -9.20 42.48
CA ASN A 228 51.65 -8.47 42.88
C ASN A 228 51.62 -6.96 42.88
N THR A 229 50.71 -6.41 43.69
CA THR A 229 51.03 -5.20 44.40
C THR A 229 51.00 -5.48 45.89
N VAL A 230 52.20 -5.55 46.51
CA VAL A 230 52.36 -5.67 47.97
C VAL A 230 51.64 -4.48 48.60
N LEU A 231 50.49 -4.75 49.23
CA LEU A 231 49.70 -3.72 49.93
C LEU A 231 50.38 -3.42 51.27
N LYS A 232 50.71 -2.15 51.48
CA LYS A 232 51.13 -1.66 52.81
C LYS A 232 49.97 -1.81 53.80
N PRO A 233 50.23 -2.32 55.03
CA PRO A 233 49.18 -2.53 56.02
C PRO A 233 48.51 -1.19 56.38
N GLY A 234 47.16 -1.20 56.40
CA GLY A 234 46.36 -0.04 56.88
C GLY A 234 45.48 0.66 55.83
N ARG A 235 45.48 0.28 54.54
CA ARG A 235 44.53 0.87 53.57
C ARG A 235 43.31 -0.06 53.32
N PRO A 236 42.07 0.48 53.33
CA PRO A 236 40.88 -0.31 53.04
C PRO A 236 40.98 -0.87 51.60
N ARG A 237 40.63 -2.17 51.47
CA ARG A 237 40.53 -2.85 50.15
C ARG A 237 39.55 -2.07 49.26
N LYS A 238 40.04 -1.52 48.16
CA LYS A 238 39.16 -0.99 47.12
C LYS A 238 38.34 -2.16 46.57
N LYS A 239 37.01 -2.03 46.55
CA LYS A 239 36.14 -3.00 45.91
C LYS A 239 36.62 -3.20 44.45
N PRO A 240 36.65 -4.44 43.94
CA PRO A 240 37.04 -4.69 42.55
C PRO A 240 36.08 -3.91 41.61
N LEU A 241 36.67 -3.15 40.70
CA LEU A 241 35.91 -2.45 39.66
C LEU A 241 35.24 -3.50 38.78
N LYS A 242 33.92 -3.45 38.69
CA LYS A 242 33.13 -4.28 37.77
C LYS A 242 33.10 -3.65 36.40
N TYR A 243 33.36 -4.42 35.36
CA TYR A 243 33.40 -4.03 33.97
C TYR A 243 32.32 -4.74 33.17
N SER A 244 31.76 -4.11 32.15
CA SER A 244 30.93 -4.78 31.18
C SER A 244 31.82 -5.54 30.16
N VAL A 245 31.22 -6.50 29.43
CA VAL A 245 31.93 -7.21 28.34
C VAL A 245 32.48 -6.20 27.31
N ILE A 246 31.74 -5.12 27.05
CA ILE A 246 32.13 -4.05 26.13
C ILE A 246 33.32 -3.25 26.64
N ASP A 247 33.36 -2.94 27.94
CA ASP A 247 34.51 -2.25 28.54
C ASP A 247 35.79 -3.08 28.39
N LEU A 248 35.69 -4.40 28.57
CA LEU A 248 36.79 -5.34 28.40
C LEU A 248 37.28 -5.43 26.94
N ILE A 249 36.35 -5.47 25.97
CA ILE A 249 36.67 -5.47 24.54
C ILE A 249 37.37 -4.17 24.15
N ASN A 250 36.84 -3.01 24.56
CA ASN A 250 37.43 -1.71 24.26
C ASN A 250 38.85 -1.61 24.83
N GLN A 251 39.07 -2.05 26.05
CA GLN A 251 40.40 -2.05 26.69
C GLN A 251 41.39 -2.94 25.95
N LYS A 252 40.98 -4.15 25.55
CA LYS A 252 41.81 -5.07 24.77
C LYS A 252 42.17 -4.52 23.39
N LEU A 253 41.22 -3.95 22.69
CA LEU A 253 41.44 -3.35 21.37
C LEU A 253 42.34 -2.11 21.45
N GLU A 254 42.18 -1.27 22.48
CA GLU A 254 43.05 -0.12 22.70
C GLU A 254 44.50 -0.52 22.93
N SER A 255 44.73 -1.55 23.79
CA SER A 255 46.05 -2.13 24.01
C SER A 255 46.66 -2.73 22.75
N TYR A 256 45.83 -3.36 21.89
CA TYR A 256 46.27 -3.92 20.61
C TYR A 256 46.68 -2.83 19.62
N ILE A 257 45.89 -1.78 19.49
CA ILE A 257 46.16 -0.61 18.62
C ILE A 257 47.47 0.09 19.08
N GLU A 258 47.68 0.26 20.40
CA GLU A 258 48.94 0.78 20.92
C GLU A 258 50.13 -0.07 20.55
N SER A 259 49.98 -1.40 20.60
CA SER A 259 51.03 -2.33 20.22
C SER A 259 51.31 -2.31 18.70
N LEU A 260 50.25 -2.13 17.86
CA LEU A 260 50.41 -1.95 16.40
C LEU A 260 51.13 -0.66 16.08
N ASN A 261 50.77 0.47 16.69
CA ASN A 261 51.39 1.77 16.48
C ASN A 261 52.89 1.77 16.81
N LYS A 262 53.33 0.88 17.69
CA LYS A 262 54.77 0.70 17.98
C LYS A 262 55.51 -0.10 16.92
N LYS A 263 54.82 -0.87 16.07
CA LYS A 263 55.40 -1.75 15.06
C LYS A 263 55.32 -1.18 13.64
N ILE A 264 54.49 -0.17 13.42
CA ILE A 264 54.30 0.44 12.14
C ILE A 264 55.45 1.43 11.85
N PRO A 265 55.90 1.56 10.57
CA PRO A 265 56.97 2.53 10.20
C PRO A 265 56.62 3.95 10.61
N GLU A 266 57.67 4.75 10.88
CA GLU A 266 57.52 6.19 11.23
C GLU A 266 56.69 6.92 10.16
N GLY A 267 55.73 7.74 10.62
CA GLY A 267 54.82 8.49 9.75
C GLY A 267 53.42 7.87 9.59
N TYR A 268 53.18 6.60 10.02
CA TYR A 268 51.87 5.95 10.03
C TYR A 268 51.38 5.71 11.46
N LYS A 269 50.11 6.01 11.74
CA LYS A 269 49.52 5.78 13.05
C LYS A 269 48.03 5.57 12.95
N PHE A 270 47.50 4.61 13.72
CA PHE A 270 46.06 4.48 13.92
C PHE A 270 45.61 5.48 14.99
N GLU A 271 44.85 6.49 14.62
CA GLU A 271 44.33 7.52 15.51
C GLU A 271 42.83 7.70 15.38
N TYR A 272 42.19 8.16 16.46
CA TYR A 272 40.79 8.53 16.39
C TYR A 272 40.59 9.75 15.46
N LYS A 273 39.55 9.69 14.58
CA LYS A 273 39.14 10.87 13.83
C LYS A 273 38.47 11.88 14.78
N GLY A 274 39.20 12.95 15.17
CA GLY A 274 38.73 14.04 16.04
C GLY A 274 39.25 13.95 17.46
N ALA A 275 39.01 15.01 18.25
CA ALA A 275 39.54 15.20 19.60
C ALA A 275 38.93 14.29 20.69
N ILE A 276 37.90 13.54 20.39
CA ILE A 276 37.18 12.73 21.35
C ILE A 276 37.33 11.24 21.00
N LYS A 277 37.91 10.46 21.94
CA LYS A 277 37.92 9.00 21.88
C LYS A 277 36.47 8.48 21.83
N ARG A 278 36.11 7.71 20.79
CA ARG A 278 34.79 7.09 20.65
C ARG A 278 34.94 5.58 20.90
N PRO A 279 34.68 5.09 22.12
CA PRO A 279 34.67 3.66 22.39
C PRO A 279 33.50 3.00 21.63
N ILE A 280 33.66 1.71 21.32
CA ILE A 280 32.60 0.88 20.74
C ILE A 280 31.43 0.82 21.74
N LYS A 281 30.22 1.06 21.24
CA LYS A 281 28.99 1.01 22.05
C LYS A 281 28.35 -0.38 21.96
N PRO A 282 27.48 -0.76 22.92
CA PRO A 282 26.70 -2.00 22.86
C PRO A 282 25.94 -2.19 21.53
N THR A 283 25.41 -1.10 20.99
CA THR A 283 24.69 -1.11 19.71
C THR A 283 25.58 -1.51 18.54
N ASP A 284 26.82 -1.04 18.48
CA ASP A 284 27.74 -1.32 17.36
C ASP A 284 28.14 -2.79 17.33
N ILE A 285 28.28 -3.43 18.52
CA ILE A 285 28.57 -4.87 18.63
C ILE A 285 27.33 -5.70 18.32
N LEU A 286 26.16 -5.28 18.78
CA LEU A 286 24.89 -5.94 18.51
C LEU A 286 24.66 -6.07 17.01
N ASP A 287 24.82 -4.97 16.28
CA ASP A 287 24.68 -4.92 14.81
C ASP A 287 25.65 -5.91 14.14
N SER A 288 26.91 -5.93 14.59
CA SER A 288 27.92 -6.85 14.06
C SER A 288 27.63 -8.32 14.38
N ILE A 289 27.11 -8.62 15.58
CA ILE A 289 26.69 -9.97 15.97
C ILE A 289 25.56 -10.45 15.05
N PHE A 290 24.53 -9.63 14.83
CA PHE A 290 23.42 -10.02 13.98
C PHE A 290 23.85 -10.22 12.53
N VAL A 291 24.62 -9.29 11.95
CA VAL A 291 25.18 -9.46 10.61
C VAL A 291 25.92 -10.79 10.49
N LYS A 292 26.77 -11.12 11.45
CA LYS A 292 27.53 -12.39 11.45
C LYS A 292 26.64 -13.61 11.67
N TYR A 293 25.70 -13.53 12.60
CA TYR A 293 24.77 -14.64 12.89
C TYR A 293 23.93 -15.01 11.66
N PHE A 294 23.35 -14.02 10.98
CA PHE A 294 22.58 -14.26 9.77
C PHE A 294 23.46 -14.64 8.57
N SER A 295 24.71 -14.18 8.49
CA SER A 295 25.63 -14.63 7.44
C SER A 295 25.99 -16.11 7.58
N LEU A 296 25.96 -16.68 8.80
CA LEU A 296 26.16 -18.10 9.05
C LEU A 296 24.90 -18.95 8.81
N ARG A 297 23.76 -18.31 8.67
CA ARG A 297 22.45 -18.95 8.41
C ARG A 297 21.80 -18.31 7.20
N PRO A 298 22.36 -18.53 6.00
CA PRO A 298 21.81 -17.93 4.80
C PRO A 298 20.39 -18.44 4.58
N LEU A 299 19.52 -17.52 4.21
CA LEU A 299 18.16 -17.86 3.84
C LEU A 299 18.16 -18.82 2.66
N SER A 300 17.37 -19.88 2.75
CA SER A 300 17.26 -20.90 1.70
C SER A 300 15.81 -21.14 1.32
N LYS A 301 15.58 -21.37 0.02
CA LYS A 301 14.30 -21.78 -0.54
C LYS A 301 14.47 -23.18 -1.16
N ASN A 302 13.69 -24.15 -0.70
CA ASN A 302 13.77 -25.55 -1.19
C ASN A 302 15.20 -26.11 -1.15
N SER A 303 15.90 -25.92 -0.03
CA SER A 303 17.30 -26.35 0.20
C SER A 303 18.36 -25.68 -0.70
N LYS A 304 18.00 -24.67 -1.51
CA LYS A 304 18.95 -23.85 -2.25
C LYS A 304 19.14 -22.51 -1.53
N SER A 305 20.40 -22.12 -1.31
CA SER A 305 20.68 -20.78 -0.78
C SER A 305 20.11 -19.72 -1.73
N ILE A 306 19.53 -18.65 -1.17
CA ILE A 306 19.00 -17.53 -1.96
C ILE A 306 20.06 -16.96 -2.92
N ASN A 307 21.31 -16.92 -2.51
CA ASN A 307 22.41 -16.44 -3.35
C ASN A 307 22.61 -17.27 -4.64
N ASN A 308 22.09 -18.50 -4.69
CA ASN A 308 22.16 -19.39 -5.84
C ASN A 308 20.87 -19.41 -6.67
N LEU A 309 19.91 -18.57 -6.35
CA LEU A 309 18.67 -18.38 -7.10
C LEU A 309 18.90 -17.36 -8.24
N SER A 310 18.03 -17.36 -9.23
CA SER A 310 18.02 -16.30 -10.25
C SER A 310 17.72 -14.93 -9.62
N SER A 311 18.09 -13.84 -10.27
CA SER A 311 17.86 -12.47 -9.77
C SER A 311 16.38 -12.20 -9.46
N GLY A 312 15.48 -12.72 -10.31
CA GLY A 312 14.03 -12.60 -10.09
C GLY A 312 13.54 -13.38 -8.86
N GLU A 313 14.00 -14.65 -8.70
CA GLU A 313 13.64 -15.46 -7.52
C GLU A 313 14.19 -14.87 -6.22
N GLN A 314 15.38 -14.29 -6.27
CA GLN A 314 16.00 -13.62 -5.14
C GLN A 314 15.19 -12.39 -4.73
N ARG A 315 14.74 -11.59 -5.71
CA ARG A 315 13.92 -10.41 -5.49
C ARG A 315 12.54 -10.79 -4.93
N LEU A 316 11.92 -11.81 -5.50
CA LEU A 316 10.66 -12.36 -4.99
C LEU A 316 10.80 -12.77 -3.53
N ALA A 317 11.86 -13.54 -3.20
CA ALA A 317 12.10 -13.97 -1.84
C ALA A 317 12.29 -12.81 -0.85
N LEU A 318 12.95 -11.72 -1.27
CA LEU A 318 13.10 -10.53 -0.46
C LEU A 318 11.77 -9.86 -0.13
N ILE A 319 10.91 -9.73 -1.14
CA ILE A 319 9.60 -9.10 -0.95
C ILE A 319 8.69 -10.02 -0.12
N ASP A 320 8.71 -11.33 -0.35
CA ASP A 320 7.96 -12.32 0.44
C ASP A 320 8.35 -12.27 1.92
N ILE A 321 9.65 -12.12 2.22
CA ILE A 321 10.12 -12.00 3.60
C ILE A 321 9.70 -10.67 4.20
N ALA A 322 9.90 -9.56 3.48
CA ALA A 322 9.49 -8.25 3.95
C ALA A 322 7.97 -8.23 4.22
N THR A 323 7.16 -8.80 3.30
CA THR A 323 5.71 -8.90 3.50
C THR A 323 5.35 -9.76 4.70
N THR A 324 6.00 -10.90 4.90
CA THR A 324 5.75 -11.80 6.04
C THR A 324 6.08 -11.12 7.36
N LEU A 325 7.25 -10.48 7.46
CA LEU A 325 7.67 -9.78 8.67
C LEU A 325 6.80 -8.57 8.99
N LEU A 326 6.30 -7.87 7.98
CA LEU A 326 5.43 -6.71 8.14
C LEU A 326 3.94 -7.06 8.37
N SER A 327 3.56 -8.32 8.17
CA SER A 327 2.20 -8.82 8.44
C SER A 327 1.92 -9.07 9.93
N THR A 328 2.91 -8.95 10.82
CA THR A 328 2.70 -9.07 12.26
C THR A 328 2.18 -7.75 12.84
N LYS A 329 1.11 -7.83 13.65
CA LYS A 329 0.52 -6.68 14.35
C LYS A 329 1.12 -6.55 15.75
N GLU A 330 2.35 -6.07 15.88
CA GLU A 330 2.84 -5.67 17.19
C GLU A 330 2.75 -4.14 17.36
N GLU A 331 1.96 -3.71 18.35
CA GLU A 331 1.54 -2.31 18.56
C GLU A 331 2.65 -1.36 19.05
N LYS A 332 3.87 -1.81 19.29
CA LYS A 332 4.93 -1.01 19.92
C LYS A 332 6.15 -0.71 19.04
N GLU A 333 6.13 -1.10 17.78
CA GLU A 333 7.26 -0.92 16.89
C GLU A 333 7.15 0.35 16.03
N LYS A 334 8.30 0.78 15.49
CA LYS A 334 8.38 1.88 14.53
C LYS A 334 7.42 1.65 13.37
N GLU A 335 6.74 2.70 12.96
CA GLU A 335 5.89 2.65 11.75
C GLU A 335 6.79 2.42 10.52
N VAL A 336 6.63 1.28 9.87
CA VAL A 336 7.44 0.92 8.69
C VAL A 336 6.80 1.46 7.43
N ILE A 337 7.62 2.13 6.61
CA ILE A 337 7.29 2.59 5.26
C ILE A 337 8.14 1.76 4.30
N LEU A 338 7.49 0.98 3.44
CA LEU A 338 8.15 0.12 2.47
C LEU A 338 8.15 0.79 1.10
N ALA A 339 9.33 0.97 0.53
CA ALA A 339 9.51 1.54 -0.80
C ALA A 339 10.20 0.52 -1.71
N ILE A 340 9.57 0.19 -2.84
CA ILE A 340 10.07 -0.81 -3.77
C ILE A 340 10.15 -0.19 -5.17
N ASP A 341 11.33 -0.27 -5.74
CA ASP A 341 11.59 0.22 -7.09
C ASP A 341 11.42 -0.91 -8.10
N GLU A 342 10.45 -0.78 -9.01
CA GLU A 342 10.13 -1.72 -10.08
C GLU A 342 10.10 -3.20 -9.62
N PRO A 343 9.18 -3.59 -8.73
CA PRO A 343 9.10 -4.96 -8.20
C PRO A 343 8.95 -6.02 -9.29
N GLU A 344 8.42 -5.66 -10.45
CA GLU A 344 8.20 -6.54 -11.59
C GLU A 344 9.45 -6.89 -12.40
N VAL A 345 10.56 -6.20 -12.21
CA VAL A 345 11.78 -6.45 -12.97
C VAL A 345 12.30 -7.85 -12.70
N SER A 346 12.65 -8.57 -13.76
CA SER A 346 13.13 -9.95 -13.76
C SER A 346 12.10 -10.99 -13.28
N LEU A 347 10.82 -10.61 -13.11
CA LEU A 347 9.76 -11.53 -12.77
C LEU A 347 8.95 -11.99 -13.98
N GLU A 348 8.57 -13.25 -14.00
CA GLU A 348 7.56 -13.75 -14.93
C GLU A 348 6.20 -13.08 -14.67
N SER A 349 5.37 -12.97 -15.71
CA SER A 349 4.08 -12.27 -15.65
C SER A 349 3.14 -12.77 -14.53
N ALA A 350 3.14 -14.08 -14.24
CA ALA A 350 2.36 -14.65 -13.15
C ALA A 350 2.78 -14.10 -11.79
N HIS A 351 4.09 -14.08 -11.53
CA HIS A 351 4.63 -13.63 -10.25
C HIS A 351 4.46 -12.12 -10.03
N ARG A 352 4.41 -11.33 -11.12
CA ARG A 352 4.13 -9.89 -11.01
C ARG A 352 2.78 -9.64 -10.35
N PHE A 353 1.72 -10.27 -10.86
CA PHE A 353 0.38 -10.10 -10.30
C PHE A 353 0.29 -10.54 -8.83
N GLU A 354 0.80 -11.74 -8.50
CA GLU A 354 0.79 -12.26 -7.13
C GLU A 354 1.54 -11.33 -6.16
N GLN A 355 2.70 -10.84 -6.57
CA GLN A 355 3.52 -9.96 -5.75
C GLN A 355 2.82 -8.63 -5.44
N PHE A 356 2.22 -8.02 -6.46
CA PHE A 356 1.46 -6.80 -6.25
C PHE A 356 0.22 -7.04 -5.37
N CYS A 357 -0.45 -8.18 -5.49
CA CYS A 357 -1.54 -8.54 -4.59
C CYS A 357 -1.07 -8.63 -3.13
N SER A 358 0.11 -9.19 -2.87
CA SER A 358 0.70 -9.23 -1.52
C SER A 358 1.01 -7.84 -0.98
N LEU A 359 1.50 -6.92 -1.82
CA LEU A 359 1.75 -5.53 -1.42
C LEU A 359 0.44 -4.77 -1.11
N ILE A 360 -0.61 -5.01 -1.91
CA ILE A 360 -1.94 -4.44 -1.62
C ILE A 360 -2.46 -4.96 -0.28
N GLU A 361 -2.34 -6.26 -0.01
CA GLU A 361 -2.77 -6.84 1.26
C GLU A 361 -2.03 -6.23 2.45
N LEU A 362 -0.73 -5.99 2.34
CA LEU A 362 0.05 -5.28 3.36
C LEU A 362 -0.49 -3.87 3.64
N SER A 363 -0.85 -3.16 2.59
CA SER A 363 -1.40 -1.81 2.70
C SER A 363 -2.80 -1.81 3.33
N GLU A 364 -3.73 -2.62 2.78
CA GLU A 364 -5.14 -2.60 3.16
C GLU A 364 -5.41 -3.30 4.50
N LYS A 365 -4.82 -4.49 4.70
CA LYS A 365 -5.10 -5.32 5.88
C LYS A 365 -4.23 -4.96 7.08
N TYR A 366 -2.96 -4.64 6.82
CA TYR A 366 -1.99 -4.35 7.89
C TYR A 366 -1.72 -2.85 8.06
N GLY A 367 -2.30 -2.00 7.22
CA GLY A 367 -2.21 -0.54 7.29
C GLY A 367 -0.79 0.00 7.07
N ARG A 368 0.09 -0.77 6.42
CA ARG A 368 1.46 -0.35 6.14
C ARG A 368 1.50 0.63 4.99
N GLN A 369 2.32 1.68 5.11
CA GLN A 369 2.51 2.62 4.02
C GLN A 369 3.50 2.05 3.00
N ILE A 370 3.10 2.01 1.72
CA ILE A 370 3.85 1.39 0.65
C ILE A 370 4.02 2.37 -0.51
N PHE A 371 5.25 2.51 -0.98
CA PHE A 371 5.59 3.26 -2.19
C PHE A 371 6.16 2.30 -3.23
N VAL A 372 5.62 2.34 -4.44
CA VAL A 372 6.06 1.45 -5.52
C VAL A 372 6.27 2.27 -6.78
N THR A 373 7.41 2.07 -7.45
CA THR A 373 7.53 2.50 -8.84
C THR A 373 7.27 1.32 -9.75
N THR A 374 6.67 1.54 -10.90
CA THR A 374 6.36 0.44 -11.81
C THR A 374 6.23 0.90 -13.27
N HIS A 375 6.54 -0.03 -14.17
CA HIS A 375 6.19 0.02 -15.58
C HIS A 375 5.07 -0.96 -15.94
N TRP A 376 4.59 -1.75 -14.97
CA TRP A 376 3.52 -2.71 -15.12
C TRP A 376 2.19 -2.12 -14.65
N TYR A 377 1.25 -2.00 -15.57
CA TYR A 377 -0.04 -1.33 -15.33
C TYR A 377 -1.20 -2.27 -15.01
N GLY A 378 -0.96 -3.59 -14.96
CA GLY A 378 -2.05 -4.56 -14.75
C GLY A 378 -2.86 -4.39 -13.48
N LEU A 379 -2.31 -3.73 -12.45
CA LEU A 379 -3.03 -3.42 -11.21
C LEU A 379 -4.01 -2.25 -11.31
N VAL A 380 -3.82 -1.36 -12.27
CA VAL A 380 -4.67 -0.16 -12.41
C VAL A 380 -6.14 -0.55 -12.74
N LEU A 381 -6.36 -1.81 -13.10
CA LEU A 381 -7.70 -2.35 -13.34
C LEU A 381 -8.41 -2.87 -12.07
N ARG A 382 -7.70 -2.98 -10.95
CA ARG A 382 -8.26 -3.42 -9.67
C ARG A 382 -8.51 -2.21 -8.76
N PRO A 383 -9.70 -2.09 -8.14
CA PRO A 383 -9.91 -1.08 -7.11
C PRO A 383 -9.06 -1.42 -5.88
N ILE A 384 -8.30 -0.45 -5.42
CA ILE A 384 -7.45 -0.54 -4.22
C ILE A 384 -7.52 0.76 -3.44
N GLU A 385 -7.36 0.68 -2.12
CA GLU A 385 -7.20 1.87 -1.26
C GLU A 385 -5.78 2.43 -1.44
N GLY A 386 -5.58 3.11 -2.58
CA GLY A 386 -4.29 3.61 -3.00
C GLY A 386 -4.39 4.69 -4.06
N SER A 387 -3.25 5.19 -4.49
CA SER A 387 -3.12 6.23 -5.52
C SER A 387 -2.16 5.84 -6.63
N LEU A 388 -2.49 6.24 -7.85
CA LEU A 388 -1.61 6.22 -9.01
C LEU A 388 -1.08 7.63 -9.27
N HIS A 389 0.25 7.76 -9.31
CA HIS A 389 0.94 9.00 -9.66
C HIS A 389 1.63 8.80 -11.01
N PHE A 390 1.08 9.40 -12.04
CA PHE A 390 1.66 9.32 -13.37
C PHE A 390 2.69 10.43 -13.57
N VAL A 391 3.95 10.01 -13.71
CA VAL A 391 5.10 10.91 -13.85
C VAL A 391 5.42 11.09 -15.31
N CYS A 392 5.11 12.26 -15.86
CA CYS A 392 5.35 12.62 -17.25
C CYS A 392 6.66 13.40 -17.40
N LYS A 393 7.49 12.97 -18.36
CA LYS A 393 8.66 13.71 -18.76
C LYS A 393 8.26 14.78 -19.79
N SER A 394 8.02 16.00 -19.33
CA SER A 394 7.83 17.18 -20.16
C SER A 394 8.93 18.21 -19.87
N GLU A 395 8.96 19.35 -20.54
CA GLU A 395 9.89 20.45 -20.23
C GLU A 395 9.85 20.85 -18.75
N ASN A 396 8.63 20.81 -18.15
CA ASN A 396 8.41 20.87 -16.70
C ASN A 396 7.83 19.52 -16.26
N LEU A 397 8.47 18.84 -15.33
CA LEU A 397 8.02 17.57 -14.81
C LEU A 397 6.60 17.70 -14.25
N LYS A 398 5.66 16.95 -14.81
CA LYS A 398 4.25 16.97 -14.40
C LYS A 398 3.90 15.63 -13.76
N ILE A 399 3.26 15.69 -12.59
CA ILE A 399 2.76 14.50 -11.89
C ILE A 399 1.24 14.63 -11.78
N GLU A 400 0.54 13.69 -12.37
CA GLU A 400 -0.91 13.57 -12.27
C GLU A 400 -1.26 12.45 -11.30
N SER A 401 -2.16 12.72 -10.35
CA SER A 401 -2.50 11.77 -9.28
C SER A 401 -3.97 11.38 -9.37
N PHE A 402 -4.22 10.08 -9.34
CA PHE A 402 -5.53 9.47 -9.49
C PHE A 402 -5.82 8.53 -8.31
N PRO A 403 -7.01 8.62 -7.67
CA PRO A 403 -7.44 7.65 -6.69
C PRO A 403 -7.76 6.31 -7.37
N LEU A 404 -7.32 5.21 -6.77
CA LEU A 404 -7.57 3.87 -7.30
C LEU A 404 -8.76 3.16 -6.62
N ASN A 405 -9.32 3.73 -5.56
CA ASN A 405 -10.53 3.22 -4.93
C ASN A 405 -11.80 3.56 -5.73
N ASN A 406 -11.77 4.61 -6.55
CA ASN A 406 -12.83 4.98 -7.47
C ASN A 406 -12.32 4.90 -8.92
N LEU A 407 -12.24 3.68 -9.44
CA LEU A 407 -11.74 3.46 -10.80
C LEU A 407 -12.65 4.06 -11.88
N GLN A 408 -13.95 4.22 -11.62
CA GLN A 408 -14.90 4.73 -12.60
C GLN A 408 -14.61 6.17 -13.01
N GLU A 409 -14.34 7.03 -12.04
CA GLU A 409 -13.98 8.41 -12.29
C GLU A 409 -12.52 8.54 -12.77
N SER A 410 -11.63 7.78 -12.14
CA SER A 410 -10.20 7.86 -12.42
C SER A 410 -9.85 7.43 -13.84
N ARG A 411 -10.46 6.37 -14.37
CA ARG A 411 -10.19 5.88 -15.73
C ARG A 411 -10.57 6.89 -16.82
N ARG A 412 -11.61 7.68 -16.63
CA ARG A 412 -11.97 8.73 -17.59
C ARG A 412 -10.88 9.80 -17.72
N ALA A 413 -10.08 9.96 -16.68
CA ALA A 413 -9.00 10.92 -16.63
C ALA A 413 -7.61 10.30 -16.95
N PHE A 414 -7.52 8.97 -17.07
CA PHE A 414 -6.27 8.32 -17.40
C PHE A 414 -5.82 8.64 -18.84
N PRO A 415 -4.52 8.83 -19.06
CA PRO A 415 -3.98 8.81 -20.41
C PRO A 415 -4.33 7.49 -21.13
N ASN A 416 -4.75 7.56 -22.39
CA ASN A 416 -5.14 6.37 -23.19
C ASN A 416 -4.05 5.28 -23.21
N SER A 417 -2.78 5.69 -23.16
CA SER A 417 -1.65 4.75 -23.13
C SER A 417 -1.63 3.87 -21.87
N ILE A 418 -2.09 4.38 -20.72
CA ILE A 418 -2.18 3.62 -19.49
C ILE A 418 -3.30 2.58 -19.60
N GLU A 419 -4.46 3.00 -20.08
CA GLU A 419 -5.61 2.10 -20.16
C GLU A 419 -5.30 0.89 -21.06
N ILE A 420 -4.80 1.11 -22.27
CA ILE A 420 -4.46 0.02 -23.19
C ILE A 420 -3.41 -0.91 -22.60
N ARG A 421 -2.31 -0.38 -22.07
CA ARG A 421 -1.24 -1.18 -21.46
C ARG A 421 -1.74 -1.99 -20.28
N SER A 422 -2.62 -1.44 -19.45
CA SER A 422 -3.15 -2.15 -18.27
C SER A 422 -3.92 -3.42 -18.65
N TYR A 423 -4.68 -3.40 -19.75
CA TYR A 423 -5.34 -4.60 -20.26
C TYR A 423 -4.33 -5.64 -20.74
N PHE A 424 -3.33 -5.27 -21.52
CA PHE A 424 -2.31 -6.21 -22.00
C PHE A 424 -1.49 -6.82 -20.86
N ASP A 425 -1.07 -6.01 -19.90
CA ASP A 425 -0.28 -6.44 -18.76
C ASP A 425 -1.05 -7.42 -17.86
N LEU A 426 -2.32 -7.12 -17.62
CA LEU A 426 -3.21 -8.00 -16.85
C LEU A 426 -3.44 -9.31 -17.59
N MET A 427 -3.73 -9.26 -18.88
CA MET A 427 -4.00 -10.43 -19.72
C MET A 427 -2.80 -11.39 -19.77
N ALA A 428 -1.60 -10.87 -19.98
CA ALA A 428 -0.38 -11.67 -19.99
C ALA A 428 -0.16 -12.39 -18.65
N SER A 429 -0.38 -11.68 -17.55
CA SER A 429 -0.26 -12.26 -16.20
C SER A 429 -1.33 -13.31 -15.93
N MET A 430 -2.56 -13.04 -16.32
CA MET A 430 -3.70 -13.92 -16.13
C MET A 430 -3.58 -15.22 -16.93
N LEU A 431 -3.22 -15.16 -18.23
CA LEU A 431 -3.00 -16.35 -19.05
C LEU A 431 -1.91 -17.24 -18.47
N THR A 432 -0.84 -16.64 -17.96
CA THR A 432 0.24 -17.39 -17.31
C THR A 432 -0.25 -18.08 -16.02
N LEU A 433 -1.08 -17.42 -15.22
CA LEU A 433 -1.67 -17.99 -14.00
C LEU A 433 -2.69 -19.08 -14.30
N LEU A 434 -3.52 -18.89 -15.32
CA LEU A 434 -4.47 -19.89 -15.80
C LEU A 434 -3.79 -21.20 -16.26
N LYS A 435 -2.60 -21.09 -16.88
CA LYS A 435 -1.84 -22.26 -17.36
C LYS A 435 -1.02 -22.93 -16.26
N LYS A 436 -0.28 -22.17 -15.47
CA LYS A 436 0.67 -22.70 -14.47
C LYS A 436 -0.01 -23.17 -13.19
N LYS A 437 -1.03 -22.43 -12.75
CA LYS A 437 -1.73 -22.65 -11.49
C LYS A 437 -3.21 -22.56 -11.78
N SER A 438 -4.04 -23.46 -11.29
CA SER A 438 -5.48 -23.45 -11.50
C SER A 438 -6.15 -22.22 -10.83
N TYR A 439 -5.79 -21.02 -11.26
CA TYR A 439 -6.41 -19.78 -10.78
C TYR A 439 -7.71 -19.53 -11.53
N ASN A 440 -8.74 -19.18 -10.76
CA ASN A 440 -10.07 -18.87 -11.24
C ASN A 440 -10.32 -17.38 -11.21
N TRP A 441 -11.12 -16.88 -12.16
CA TRP A 441 -11.36 -15.45 -12.29
C TRP A 441 -12.85 -15.16 -12.50
N ILE A 442 -13.35 -14.14 -11.78
CA ILE A 442 -14.64 -13.52 -12.07
C ILE A 442 -14.40 -12.07 -12.48
N PHE A 443 -15.02 -11.67 -13.59
CA PHE A 443 -15.11 -10.30 -14.03
C PHE A 443 -16.53 -9.80 -13.80
N CYS A 444 -16.69 -8.76 -13.01
CA CYS A 444 -17.97 -8.14 -12.70
C CYS A 444 -18.00 -6.67 -13.13
N GLU A 445 -19.18 -6.07 -13.14
CA GLU A 445 -19.35 -4.72 -13.66
C GLU A 445 -18.83 -3.66 -12.72
N GLY A 446 -19.18 -3.72 -11.45
CA GLY A 446 -18.95 -2.66 -10.47
C GLY A 446 -18.02 -3.05 -9.32
N THR A 447 -17.58 -2.02 -8.60
CA THR A 447 -16.80 -2.17 -7.36
C THR A 447 -17.67 -2.78 -6.25
N GLU A 448 -18.94 -2.47 -6.26
CA GLU A 448 -19.93 -2.97 -5.33
C GLU A 448 -20.15 -4.47 -5.54
N ASP A 449 -20.30 -4.91 -6.79
CA ASP A 449 -20.38 -6.34 -7.16
C ASP A 449 -19.16 -7.10 -6.65
N TYR A 450 -17.96 -6.53 -6.84
CA TYR A 450 -16.73 -7.09 -6.31
C TYR A 450 -16.80 -7.30 -4.79
N LEU A 451 -17.33 -6.33 -4.04
CA LEU A 451 -17.44 -6.44 -2.59
C LEU A 451 -18.39 -7.56 -2.17
N TYR A 452 -19.57 -7.64 -2.82
CA TYR A 452 -20.56 -8.69 -2.57
C TYR A 452 -20.01 -10.08 -2.94
N LEU A 453 -19.54 -10.25 -4.17
CA LEU A 453 -18.99 -11.51 -4.67
C LEU A 453 -17.81 -11.99 -3.83
N LYS A 454 -16.86 -11.09 -3.50
CA LYS A 454 -15.73 -11.41 -2.64
C LYS A 454 -16.20 -11.97 -1.29
N ARG A 455 -17.21 -11.34 -0.69
CA ARG A 455 -17.69 -11.76 0.61
C ARG A 455 -18.45 -13.09 0.56
N TYR A 456 -19.27 -13.30 -0.46
CA TYR A 456 -20.05 -14.53 -0.62
C TYR A 456 -19.20 -15.73 -1.02
N LEU A 457 -18.16 -15.52 -1.84
CA LEU A 457 -17.32 -16.59 -2.39
C LEU A 457 -16.03 -16.84 -1.60
N GLU A 458 -15.78 -16.04 -0.57
CA GLU A 458 -14.60 -16.21 0.31
C GLU A 458 -14.59 -17.62 0.92
N ASN A 459 -13.51 -18.36 0.72
CA ASN A 459 -13.33 -19.76 1.14
C ASN A 459 -14.26 -20.80 0.49
N ARG A 460 -15.05 -20.43 -0.52
CA ARG A 460 -15.92 -21.36 -1.24
C ARG A 460 -15.34 -21.80 -2.58
N VAL A 461 -14.62 -20.90 -3.26
CA VAL A 461 -13.92 -21.21 -4.50
C VAL A 461 -12.42 -20.99 -4.28
N SER A 462 -11.64 -22.03 -4.53
CA SER A 462 -10.19 -21.98 -4.35
C SER A 462 -9.51 -21.12 -5.42
N ASN A 463 -8.45 -20.39 -5.05
CA ASN A 463 -7.64 -19.59 -5.98
C ASN A 463 -8.46 -18.61 -6.84
N LEU A 464 -9.49 -17.98 -6.26
CA LEU A 464 -10.38 -17.08 -6.98
C LEU A 464 -9.89 -15.62 -6.91
N TYR A 465 -9.77 -15.00 -8.07
CA TYR A 465 -9.65 -13.56 -8.23
C TYR A 465 -10.92 -12.96 -8.81
N ILE A 466 -11.38 -11.86 -8.22
CA ILE A 466 -12.55 -11.11 -8.68
C ILE A 466 -12.09 -9.73 -9.09
N LEU A 467 -12.43 -9.28 -10.29
CA LEU A 467 -12.02 -7.98 -10.84
C LEU A 467 -13.22 -7.23 -11.42
N PRO A 468 -13.50 -6.01 -10.95
CA PRO A 468 -14.49 -5.13 -11.55
C PRO A 468 -13.91 -4.40 -12.76
N PHE A 469 -14.65 -4.36 -13.86
CA PHE A 469 -14.21 -3.75 -15.12
C PHE A 469 -14.92 -2.45 -15.49
N ASN A 470 -15.79 -1.96 -14.63
CA ASN A 470 -16.54 -0.72 -14.85
C ASN A 470 -17.42 -0.76 -16.11
N GLY A 471 -18.39 -1.66 -16.07
CA GLY A 471 -19.43 -1.85 -17.06
C GLY A 471 -19.20 -2.98 -18.04
N CYS A 472 -20.31 -3.48 -18.54
CA CYS A 472 -20.41 -4.66 -19.41
C CYS A 472 -19.58 -4.56 -20.70
N GLY A 473 -19.42 -3.36 -21.27
CA GLY A 473 -18.61 -3.14 -22.46
C GLY A 473 -17.12 -3.43 -22.29
N ASN A 474 -16.57 -3.15 -21.10
CA ASN A 474 -15.17 -3.45 -20.80
C ASN A 474 -14.96 -4.94 -20.49
N ILE A 475 -15.96 -5.58 -19.88
CA ILE A 475 -15.96 -7.05 -19.69
C ILE A 475 -15.96 -7.73 -21.06
N LYS A 476 -16.79 -7.22 -22.00
CA LYS A 476 -16.80 -7.74 -23.36
C LYS A 476 -15.44 -7.63 -24.04
N LYS A 477 -14.77 -6.48 -23.95
CA LYS A 477 -13.42 -6.31 -24.53
C LYS A 477 -12.44 -7.36 -24.01
N ILE A 478 -12.41 -7.60 -22.70
CA ILE A 478 -11.53 -8.60 -22.09
C ILE A 478 -11.93 -10.02 -22.51
N PHE A 479 -13.23 -10.31 -22.58
CA PHE A 479 -13.73 -11.59 -23.08
C PHE A 479 -13.27 -11.84 -24.53
N ASP A 480 -13.38 -10.85 -25.40
CA ASP A 480 -12.95 -10.95 -26.79
C ASP A 480 -11.44 -11.25 -26.91
N PHE A 481 -10.59 -10.70 -26.05
CA PHE A 481 -9.18 -11.05 -25.98
C PHE A 481 -8.96 -12.50 -25.51
N LEU A 482 -9.66 -12.92 -24.46
CA LEU A 482 -9.54 -14.26 -23.90
C LEU A 482 -10.10 -15.34 -24.85
N GLN A 483 -11.09 -15.00 -25.65
CA GLN A 483 -11.67 -15.91 -26.62
C GLN A 483 -10.60 -16.51 -27.55
N VAL A 484 -9.56 -15.76 -27.91
CA VAL A 484 -8.49 -16.23 -28.80
C VAL A 484 -7.75 -17.45 -28.20
N PRO A 485 -7.09 -17.38 -27.04
CA PRO A 485 -6.38 -18.52 -26.46
C PRO A 485 -7.32 -19.63 -25.99
N PHE A 486 -8.54 -19.33 -25.57
CA PHE A 486 -9.51 -20.35 -25.18
C PHE A 486 -10.12 -21.10 -26.38
N SER A 487 -10.17 -20.52 -27.57
CA SER A 487 -10.64 -21.16 -28.80
C SER A 487 -9.56 -22.02 -29.46
N ASP A 488 -8.29 -21.73 -29.22
CA ASP A 488 -7.18 -22.52 -29.75
C ASP A 488 -7.10 -23.87 -29.03
N THR A 489 -7.03 -24.95 -29.80
CA THR A 489 -7.09 -26.32 -29.26
C THR A 489 -5.88 -26.69 -28.40
N GLN A 490 -4.70 -26.17 -28.72
CA GLN A 490 -3.48 -26.45 -27.96
C GLN A 490 -3.41 -25.58 -26.70
N GLU A 491 -3.63 -24.28 -26.84
CA GLU A 491 -3.65 -23.32 -25.73
C GLU A 491 -4.71 -23.71 -24.68
N ASN A 492 -5.92 -24.06 -25.11
CA ASN A 492 -7.01 -24.45 -24.21
C ASN A 492 -6.67 -25.69 -23.37
N LYS A 493 -5.93 -26.68 -23.92
CA LYS A 493 -5.47 -27.83 -23.13
C LYS A 493 -4.53 -27.46 -22.00
N GLU A 494 -3.71 -26.45 -22.18
CA GLU A 494 -2.79 -25.96 -21.15
C GLU A 494 -3.49 -25.14 -20.07
N ILE A 495 -4.62 -24.52 -20.38
CA ILE A 495 -5.40 -23.71 -19.44
C ILE A 495 -6.07 -24.64 -18.42
N LYS A 496 -5.71 -24.49 -17.15
CA LYS A 496 -6.21 -25.29 -16.02
C LYS A 496 -7.29 -24.58 -15.23
N GLY A 497 -7.23 -23.25 -15.16
CA GLY A 497 -8.20 -22.43 -14.44
C GLY A 497 -9.37 -22.02 -15.32
N LYS A 498 -10.38 -21.40 -14.73
CA LYS A 498 -11.60 -20.95 -15.39
C LYS A 498 -11.81 -19.45 -15.25
N VAL A 499 -12.53 -18.86 -16.19
CA VAL A 499 -12.90 -17.45 -16.21
C VAL A 499 -14.40 -17.33 -16.36
N MET A 500 -15.04 -16.58 -15.48
CA MET A 500 -16.45 -16.19 -15.56
C MET A 500 -16.56 -14.69 -15.79
N CYS A 501 -17.23 -14.29 -16.84
CA CYS A 501 -17.72 -12.93 -17.04
C CYS A 501 -19.16 -12.86 -16.54
N LEU A 502 -19.43 -11.97 -15.61
CA LEU A 502 -20.72 -11.78 -14.96
C LEU A 502 -21.18 -10.35 -15.13
N ILE A 503 -22.35 -10.15 -15.67
CA ILE A 503 -22.97 -8.85 -15.91
C ILE A 503 -24.40 -8.83 -15.39
N ASP A 504 -24.91 -7.63 -15.15
CA ASP A 504 -26.31 -7.40 -14.86
C ASP A 504 -27.19 -7.69 -16.11
N THR A 505 -28.46 -7.94 -15.91
CA THR A 505 -29.44 -7.97 -17.01
C THR A 505 -30.06 -6.61 -17.18
N ASP A 506 -29.69 -5.92 -18.25
CA ASP A 506 -30.19 -4.59 -18.60
C ASP A 506 -30.65 -4.57 -20.07
N ASP A 507 -31.90 -4.20 -20.31
CA ASP A 507 -32.50 -4.09 -21.63
C ASP A 507 -31.91 -2.96 -22.50
N LYS A 508 -31.28 -1.97 -21.88
CA LYS A 508 -30.60 -0.84 -22.56
C LYS A 508 -29.20 -1.21 -23.05
N ASN A 509 -28.54 -2.21 -22.42
CA ASN A 509 -27.14 -2.58 -22.68
C ASN A 509 -27.01 -4.04 -23.12
N VAL A 510 -27.59 -4.37 -24.29
CA VAL A 510 -27.61 -5.74 -24.81
C VAL A 510 -26.25 -6.12 -25.39
N ILE A 511 -25.51 -7.00 -24.71
CA ILE A 511 -24.29 -7.60 -25.22
C ILE A 511 -24.63 -8.86 -26.03
N ARG A 512 -24.04 -8.97 -27.23
CA ARG A 512 -24.10 -10.16 -28.08
C ARG A 512 -22.70 -10.65 -28.38
N ILE A 513 -22.53 -11.97 -28.36
CA ILE A 513 -21.28 -12.63 -28.70
C ILE A 513 -21.57 -13.68 -29.78
N ASP A 514 -21.08 -13.37 -30.97
CA ASP A 514 -21.32 -14.24 -32.12
C ASP A 514 -20.62 -15.58 -31.95
N GLY A 515 -21.36 -16.65 -32.28
CA GLY A 515 -20.82 -18.02 -32.19
C GLY A 515 -20.66 -18.60 -30.78
N TYR A 516 -20.93 -17.83 -29.70
CA TYR A 516 -20.77 -18.32 -28.31
C TYR A 516 -21.55 -19.60 -28.03
N LYS A 517 -22.77 -19.74 -28.55
CA LYS A 517 -23.62 -20.92 -28.35
C LYS A 517 -22.96 -22.22 -28.82
N LYS A 518 -22.11 -22.16 -29.86
CA LYS A 518 -21.40 -23.30 -30.46
C LYS A 518 -19.96 -23.45 -30.02
N SER A 519 -19.47 -22.58 -29.10
CA SER A 519 -18.08 -22.62 -28.68
C SER A 519 -17.77 -23.82 -27.79
N ASN A 520 -16.56 -24.35 -27.94
CA ASN A 520 -16.05 -25.51 -27.19
C ASN A 520 -15.35 -25.08 -25.85
N TYR A 521 -15.29 -23.80 -25.56
CA TYR A 521 -14.58 -23.27 -24.37
C TYR A 521 -15.53 -22.83 -23.24
N LYS A 522 -16.85 -22.97 -23.37
CA LYS A 522 -17.84 -22.47 -22.39
C LYS A 522 -17.64 -22.99 -20.97
N ASN A 523 -17.13 -24.19 -20.83
CA ASN A 523 -16.83 -24.81 -19.54
C ASN A 523 -15.61 -24.20 -18.83
N LYS A 524 -14.79 -23.45 -19.55
CA LYS A 524 -13.61 -22.75 -19.01
C LYS A 524 -13.69 -21.24 -19.10
N LEU A 525 -14.35 -20.69 -20.11
CA LEU A 525 -14.59 -19.28 -20.31
C LEU A 525 -16.09 -19.04 -20.46
N GLY A 526 -16.76 -18.74 -19.35
CA GLY A 526 -18.19 -18.48 -19.28
C GLY A 526 -18.53 -17.01 -19.37
N PHE A 527 -19.69 -16.69 -20.00
CA PHE A 527 -20.25 -15.35 -19.98
C PHE A 527 -21.73 -15.42 -19.61
N PHE A 528 -22.08 -14.86 -18.45
CA PHE A 528 -23.40 -14.98 -17.84
C PHE A 528 -23.97 -13.62 -17.46
N ARG A 529 -25.30 -13.57 -17.41
CA ARG A 529 -26.09 -12.48 -16.82
C ARG A 529 -26.69 -12.95 -15.51
N LEU A 530 -26.81 -12.03 -14.56
CA LEU A 530 -27.65 -12.24 -13.39
C LEU A 530 -29.12 -12.30 -13.81
N SER A 531 -29.89 -13.19 -13.24
CA SER A 531 -31.31 -13.35 -13.54
C SER A 531 -32.13 -13.60 -12.31
N LEU A 532 -33.23 -12.91 -12.28
CA LEU A 532 -34.29 -13.06 -11.30
C LEU A 532 -35.51 -13.66 -12.05
N ASN A 533 -35.79 -14.93 -11.84
CA ASN A 533 -36.99 -15.60 -12.38
C ASN A 533 -38.04 -15.70 -11.28
N ASN A 534 -39.30 -15.83 -11.65
CA ASN A 534 -40.47 -15.79 -10.73
C ASN A 534 -40.39 -16.75 -9.52
N ASP A 535 -39.53 -17.76 -9.56
CA ASP A 535 -39.36 -18.75 -8.48
C ASP A 535 -37.90 -18.95 -8.03
N GLU A 536 -36.89 -18.48 -8.79
CA GLU A 536 -35.47 -18.74 -8.48
C GLU A 536 -34.54 -17.68 -9.08
N SER A 537 -33.63 -17.16 -8.27
CA SER A 537 -32.49 -16.36 -8.73
C SER A 537 -31.40 -17.28 -9.32
N GLY A 538 -30.82 -16.92 -10.46
CA GLY A 538 -29.82 -17.76 -11.11
C GLY A 538 -28.94 -17.02 -12.10
N LEU A 539 -28.11 -17.78 -12.82
CA LEU A 539 -27.31 -17.31 -13.93
C LEU A 539 -27.93 -17.71 -15.26
N ILE A 540 -27.96 -16.76 -16.20
CA ILE A 540 -28.38 -17.05 -17.58
C ILE A 540 -27.21 -16.85 -18.52
N SER A 541 -26.96 -17.82 -19.41
CA SER A 541 -25.95 -17.68 -20.46
C SER A 541 -26.22 -16.42 -21.32
N ILE A 542 -25.15 -15.77 -21.72
CA ILE A 542 -25.21 -14.58 -22.61
C ILE A 542 -25.91 -14.91 -23.96
N ALA A 543 -25.92 -16.19 -24.36
CA ALA A 543 -26.55 -16.67 -25.57
C ALA A 543 -28.04 -16.93 -25.44
N SER A 544 -28.59 -16.93 -24.22
CA SER A 544 -30.02 -17.14 -23.95
C SER A 544 -30.82 -15.87 -24.15
N THR A 545 -32.14 -15.98 -24.22
CA THR A 545 -33.06 -14.83 -24.26
C THR A 545 -32.89 -13.99 -22.98
N MET A 546 -33.02 -12.68 -23.11
CA MET A 546 -32.97 -11.80 -21.95
C MET A 546 -34.14 -12.11 -21.00
N GLY A 547 -33.80 -12.12 -19.70
CA GLY A 547 -34.77 -12.17 -18.62
C GLY A 547 -35.25 -10.79 -18.19
N ILE A 548 -35.78 -10.71 -16.99
CA ILE A 548 -36.15 -9.46 -16.32
C ILE A 548 -34.89 -8.69 -15.98
N ASN A 549 -34.92 -7.34 -16.07
CA ASN A 549 -33.81 -6.50 -15.63
C ASN A 549 -33.44 -6.83 -14.18
N THR A 550 -32.19 -7.21 -13.97
CA THR A 550 -31.70 -7.71 -12.69
C THR A 550 -30.32 -7.17 -12.41
N GLU A 551 -30.17 -6.43 -11.31
CA GLU A 551 -28.88 -6.03 -10.76
C GLU A 551 -28.49 -6.98 -9.61
N ILE A 552 -27.24 -7.01 -9.22
CA ILE A 552 -26.77 -7.87 -8.13
C ILE A 552 -27.49 -7.56 -6.80
N GLU A 553 -27.92 -6.31 -6.59
CA GLU A 553 -28.67 -5.88 -5.42
C GLU A 553 -30.02 -6.58 -5.29
N ASP A 554 -30.62 -7.02 -6.40
CA ASP A 554 -31.87 -7.79 -6.38
C ASP A 554 -31.70 -9.23 -5.86
N LEU A 555 -30.47 -9.74 -5.85
CA LEU A 555 -30.10 -11.08 -5.42
C LEU A 555 -29.54 -11.16 -4.01
N LEU A 556 -29.37 -10.02 -3.35
CA LEU A 556 -28.88 -9.92 -1.98
C LEU A 556 -29.97 -10.35 -0.97
N ASP A 557 -29.57 -10.64 0.30
CA ASP A 557 -30.53 -10.89 1.37
C ASP A 557 -31.36 -9.61 1.64
N PRO A 558 -32.68 -9.64 1.33
CA PRO A 558 -33.51 -8.45 1.40
C PRO A 558 -33.63 -7.87 2.82
N LYS A 559 -33.52 -8.71 3.86
CA LYS A 559 -33.56 -8.23 5.26
C LYS A 559 -32.33 -7.43 5.63
N ILE A 560 -31.17 -7.91 5.21
CA ILE A 560 -29.89 -7.20 5.49
C ILE A 560 -29.89 -5.86 4.77
N VAL A 561 -30.29 -5.81 3.49
CA VAL A 561 -30.38 -4.54 2.75
C VAL A 561 -31.36 -3.57 3.45
N TRP A 562 -32.52 -4.07 3.84
CA TRP A 562 -33.52 -3.27 4.57
C TRP A 562 -32.98 -2.71 5.89
N ASP A 563 -32.31 -3.52 6.69
CA ASP A 563 -31.71 -3.09 7.95
C ASP A 563 -30.61 -2.05 7.73
N VAL A 564 -29.82 -2.20 6.68
CA VAL A 564 -28.82 -1.22 6.28
C VAL A 564 -29.46 0.12 5.91
N LEU A 565 -30.52 0.12 5.08
CA LEU A 565 -31.25 1.33 4.74
C LEU A 565 -31.82 2.02 5.98
N HIS A 566 -32.31 1.24 6.96
CA HIS A 566 -32.83 1.80 8.22
C HIS A 566 -31.74 2.45 9.09
N LYS A 567 -30.52 1.93 9.06
CA LYS A 567 -29.38 2.57 9.72
C LYS A 567 -28.96 3.85 9.02
N ILE A 568 -28.96 3.87 7.69
CA ILE A 568 -28.56 5.05 6.89
C ILE A 568 -29.60 6.18 7.05
N LYS A 569 -30.92 5.87 7.04
CA LYS A 569 -31.98 6.88 7.15
C LYS A 569 -31.93 7.70 8.44
N GLU A 570 -31.25 7.22 9.48
CA GLU A 570 -31.07 7.98 10.74
C GLU A 570 -30.27 9.27 10.50
N GLN A 571 -29.36 9.25 9.54
CA GLN A 571 -28.45 10.34 9.21
C GLN A 571 -28.72 10.98 7.84
N ASP A 572 -29.65 10.42 7.05
CA ASP A 572 -29.97 10.85 5.69
C ASP A 572 -31.44 11.17 5.54
N GLN A 573 -31.76 12.47 5.44
CA GLN A 573 -33.14 12.95 5.39
C GLN A 573 -33.84 12.55 4.07
N THR A 574 -33.13 12.59 2.94
CA THR A 574 -33.70 12.21 1.63
C THR A 574 -34.12 10.73 1.62
N LEU A 575 -33.26 9.86 2.15
CA LEU A 575 -33.60 8.45 2.27
C LEU A 575 -34.79 8.23 3.21
N ARG A 576 -34.87 8.98 4.30
CA ARG A 576 -35.99 8.91 5.25
C ARG A 576 -37.31 9.26 4.57
N ASP A 577 -37.32 10.34 3.77
CA ASP A 577 -38.51 10.85 3.09
C ASP A 577 -38.99 9.92 1.98
N LEU A 578 -38.07 9.21 1.32
CA LEU A 578 -38.40 8.24 0.27
C LEU A 578 -38.81 6.86 0.84
N LEU A 579 -38.14 6.40 1.89
CA LEU A 579 -38.34 5.03 2.42
C LEU A 579 -39.72 4.83 3.07
N ILE A 580 -40.41 5.90 3.48
CA ILE A 580 -41.78 5.82 4.06
C ILE A 580 -42.80 5.22 3.09
N PHE A 581 -42.59 5.32 1.79
CA PHE A 581 -43.50 4.79 0.76
C PHE A 581 -43.30 3.31 0.46
N TYR A 582 -42.33 2.65 1.15
CA TYR A 582 -41.96 1.26 0.86
C TYR A 582 -41.94 0.42 2.12
N LYS A 583 -42.10 -0.88 1.94
CA LYS A 583 -41.87 -1.91 2.95
C LYS A 583 -40.97 -3.01 2.41
N LEU A 584 -40.42 -3.80 3.29
CA LEU A 584 -39.62 -4.96 2.93
C LEU A 584 -40.43 -5.96 2.11
N ASN A 585 -39.86 -6.44 1.01
CA ASN A 585 -40.36 -7.51 0.18
C ASN A 585 -39.54 -8.78 0.44
N GLU A 586 -39.91 -9.55 1.47
CA GLU A 586 -39.14 -10.74 1.87
C GLU A 586 -39.15 -11.87 0.83
N GLU A 587 -40.26 -12.01 0.11
CA GLU A 587 -40.47 -13.06 -0.88
C GLU A 587 -39.97 -12.66 -2.27
N VAL A 588 -39.49 -11.43 -2.39
CA VAL A 588 -39.04 -10.82 -3.65
C VAL A 588 -40.04 -11.07 -4.77
N ASP A 589 -41.24 -10.52 -4.63
CA ASP A 589 -42.31 -10.61 -5.62
C ASP A 589 -41.99 -9.66 -6.79
N PHE A 590 -41.61 -10.25 -7.93
CA PHE A 590 -40.96 -9.59 -9.06
C PHE A 590 -41.89 -8.79 -9.96
N VAL A 591 -43.18 -8.90 -9.77
CA VAL A 591 -44.16 -8.34 -10.73
C VAL A 591 -44.06 -6.84 -10.86
N ASN A 592 -43.49 -6.13 -9.87
CA ASN A 592 -43.60 -4.69 -9.81
C ASN A 592 -42.32 -3.90 -9.68
N LEU A 593 -41.21 -4.46 -9.16
CA LEU A 593 -39.96 -3.76 -8.94
C LEU A 593 -38.79 -4.68 -9.28
N SER A 594 -38.08 -4.37 -10.34
CA SER A 594 -36.84 -5.05 -10.76
C SER A 594 -35.78 -3.99 -11.07
N GLY A 595 -34.51 -4.42 -11.21
CA GLY A 595 -33.41 -3.54 -11.51
C GLY A 595 -32.88 -2.83 -10.26
N GLY A 596 -32.38 -3.62 -9.27
CA GLY A 596 -31.68 -3.12 -8.08
C GLY A 596 -32.54 -2.77 -6.89
N ILE A 597 -33.86 -2.90 -6.96
CA ILE A 597 -34.81 -2.56 -5.86
C ILE A 597 -35.91 -3.59 -5.63
N ALA A 598 -35.71 -4.83 -6.07
CA ALA A 598 -36.69 -5.90 -5.91
C ALA A 598 -37.01 -6.26 -4.43
N PHE A 599 -36.10 -5.96 -3.52
CA PHE A 599 -36.26 -6.12 -2.07
C PHE A 599 -37.26 -5.12 -1.44
N LEU A 600 -37.83 -4.19 -2.22
CA LEU A 600 -38.79 -3.19 -1.79
C LEU A 600 -40.17 -3.47 -2.37
N LYS A 601 -41.24 -3.19 -1.59
CA LYS A 601 -42.62 -3.23 -2.03
C LYS A 601 -43.30 -1.90 -1.74
N PRO A 602 -43.86 -1.20 -2.74
CA PRO A 602 -44.59 0.04 -2.51
C PRO A 602 -45.81 -0.17 -1.61
N THR A 603 -46.07 0.78 -0.71
CA THR A 603 -47.24 0.74 0.21
C THR A 603 -48.40 1.57 -0.29
N SER A 604 -48.19 2.40 -1.34
CA SER A 604 -49.19 3.34 -1.86
C SER A 604 -48.95 3.57 -3.37
N ILE A 605 -49.90 4.21 -4.04
CA ILE A 605 -49.78 4.67 -5.41
C ILE A 605 -48.60 5.64 -5.56
N GLU A 606 -48.44 6.53 -4.59
CA GLU A 606 -47.32 7.47 -4.55
C GLU A 606 -45.94 6.77 -4.51
N GLY A 607 -45.86 5.61 -3.85
CA GLY A 607 -44.65 4.78 -3.87
C GLY A 607 -44.32 4.24 -5.26
N TYR A 608 -45.31 3.93 -6.09
CA TYR A 608 -45.08 3.55 -7.49
C TYR A 608 -44.62 4.75 -8.34
N GLU A 609 -45.21 5.93 -8.13
CA GLU A 609 -44.82 7.14 -8.84
C GLU A 609 -43.41 7.60 -8.51
N LYS A 610 -42.97 7.43 -7.27
CA LYS A 610 -41.62 7.76 -6.80
C LYS A 610 -40.56 6.68 -7.05
N LYS A 611 -40.91 5.58 -7.71
CA LYS A 611 -39.98 4.48 -7.98
C LYS A 611 -38.67 4.94 -8.65
N GLU A 612 -38.80 5.71 -9.71
CA GLU A 612 -37.64 6.18 -10.47
C GLU A 612 -36.74 7.12 -9.66
N GLU A 613 -37.36 8.04 -8.90
CA GLU A 613 -36.63 8.95 -8.01
C GLU A 613 -35.86 8.15 -6.93
N PHE A 614 -36.51 7.16 -6.34
CA PHE A 614 -35.89 6.33 -5.32
C PHE A 614 -34.77 5.45 -5.90
N TYR A 615 -34.97 4.85 -7.08
CA TYR A 615 -33.95 4.11 -7.78
C TYR A 615 -32.72 4.97 -8.07
N GLN A 616 -32.89 6.15 -8.65
CA GLN A 616 -31.78 7.07 -8.93
C GLN A 616 -31.04 7.49 -7.66
N TYR A 617 -31.75 7.65 -6.56
CA TYR A 617 -31.15 7.98 -5.28
C TYR A 617 -30.29 6.81 -4.75
N LEU A 618 -30.82 5.58 -4.72
CA LEU A 618 -30.09 4.39 -4.25
C LEU A 618 -28.90 4.04 -5.14
N THR A 619 -29.03 4.22 -6.46
CA THR A 619 -27.97 3.93 -7.43
C THR A 619 -26.95 5.05 -7.55
N SER A 620 -27.15 6.18 -6.83
CA SER A 620 -26.09 7.20 -6.72
C SER A 620 -24.83 6.59 -6.15
N GLN A 621 -23.67 6.96 -6.65
CA GLN A 621 -22.40 6.38 -6.26
C GLN A 621 -22.15 6.40 -4.74
N ARG A 622 -22.53 7.51 -4.08
CA ARG A 622 -22.45 7.65 -2.63
C ARG A 622 -23.27 6.57 -1.92
N MET A 623 -24.51 6.36 -2.34
CA MET A 623 -25.42 5.41 -1.71
C MET A 623 -25.02 3.97 -1.99
N LYS A 624 -24.70 3.62 -3.24
CA LYS A 624 -24.19 2.27 -3.59
C LYS A 624 -22.97 1.90 -2.75
N SER A 625 -21.97 2.78 -2.66
CA SER A 625 -20.78 2.53 -1.86
C SER A 625 -21.07 2.42 -0.35
N LEU A 626 -21.99 3.23 0.18
CA LEU A 626 -22.37 3.16 1.59
C LEU A 626 -23.15 1.88 1.90
N ILE A 627 -24.14 1.54 1.08
CA ILE A 627 -24.95 0.33 1.22
C ILE A 627 -24.06 -0.92 1.15
N SER A 628 -23.21 -1.04 0.12
CA SER A 628 -22.35 -2.21 -0.07
C SER A 628 -21.39 -2.41 1.09
N SER A 629 -20.77 -1.34 1.58
CA SER A 629 -19.83 -1.40 2.70
C SER A 629 -20.51 -1.82 4.02
N MET A 630 -21.70 -1.33 4.28
CA MET A 630 -22.48 -1.69 5.47
C MET A 630 -23.06 -3.09 5.35
N TYR A 631 -23.58 -3.46 4.18
CA TYR A 631 -24.10 -4.80 3.91
C TYR A 631 -23.05 -5.89 4.17
N VAL A 632 -21.86 -5.75 3.58
CA VAL A 632 -20.77 -6.70 3.77
C VAL A 632 -20.35 -6.79 5.23
N LYS A 633 -20.39 -5.69 5.98
CA LYS A 633 -20.09 -5.66 7.42
C LYS A 633 -21.14 -6.40 8.24
N ASP A 634 -22.41 -6.20 7.92
CA ASP A 634 -23.52 -6.88 8.63
C ASP A 634 -23.59 -8.35 8.30
N LEU A 635 -23.29 -8.74 7.05
CA LEU A 635 -23.19 -10.14 6.62
C LEU A 635 -22.14 -10.94 7.41
N ASN A 636 -21.09 -10.28 7.94
CA ASN A 636 -20.08 -10.90 8.79
C ASN A 636 -20.65 -11.41 10.14
N ASN A 637 -21.74 -10.82 10.61
CA ASN A 637 -22.37 -11.12 11.89
C ASN A 637 -23.44 -12.21 11.79
N LEU A 638 -23.81 -12.62 10.58
CA LEU A 638 -24.84 -13.62 10.33
C LEU A 638 -24.21 -14.93 9.83
N ARG A 639 -24.66 -16.08 10.38
CA ARG A 639 -24.37 -17.39 9.77
C ARG A 639 -25.06 -17.39 8.41
N VAL A 640 -24.25 -17.40 7.33
CA VAL A 640 -24.72 -17.41 5.96
C VAL A 640 -25.80 -18.50 5.81
N ARG A 641 -26.98 -18.07 5.43
CA ARG A 641 -28.11 -18.95 5.14
C ARG A 641 -27.80 -19.81 3.91
N LYS A 642 -28.69 -20.79 3.65
CA LYS A 642 -28.75 -21.64 2.44
C LYS A 642 -28.20 -20.88 1.22
N CYS A 643 -27.25 -21.47 0.53
CA CYS A 643 -26.64 -20.87 -0.66
C CYS A 643 -27.74 -20.66 -1.69
N ASP A 644 -27.99 -19.42 -2.08
CA ASP A 644 -28.96 -19.11 -3.13
C ASP A 644 -28.49 -19.71 -4.45
N LYS A 645 -29.41 -20.02 -5.35
CA LYS A 645 -29.10 -20.70 -6.62
C LYS A 645 -28.02 -19.96 -7.43
N TRP A 646 -28.10 -18.65 -7.54
CA TRP A 646 -27.10 -17.89 -8.29
C TRP A 646 -25.67 -18.05 -7.76
N LEU A 647 -25.49 -18.17 -6.45
CA LEU A 647 -24.20 -18.47 -5.82
C LEU A 647 -23.78 -19.93 -6.07
N THR A 648 -24.74 -20.86 -6.02
CA THR A 648 -24.51 -22.26 -6.34
C THR A 648 -24.06 -22.40 -7.80
N ASP A 649 -24.74 -21.72 -8.72
CA ASP A 649 -24.39 -21.73 -10.15
C ASP A 649 -22.95 -21.20 -10.38
N ILE A 650 -22.54 -20.14 -9.64
CA ILE A 650 -21.16 -19.66 -9.70
C ILE A 650 -20.17 -20.71 -9.18
N ILE A 651 -20.45 -21.32 -8.03
CA ILE A 651 -19.59 -22.33 -7.42
C ILE A 651 -19.49 -23.56 -8.33
N ASP A 652 -20.61 -24.05 -8.84
CA ASP A 652 -20.66 -25.19 -9.73
C ASP A 652 -19.89 -24.97 -11.02
N PHE A 653 -19.92 -23.78 -11.59
CA PHE A 653 -19.10 -23.46 -12.75
C PHE A 653 -17.60 -23.65 -12.46
N PHE A 654 -17.13 -23.32 -11.27
CA PHE A 654 -15.71 -23.45 -10.92
C PHE A 654 -15.34 -24.86 -10.45
N GLU A 655 -16.20 -25.56 -9.72
CA GLU A 655 -15.92 -26.87 -9.12
C GLU A 655 -16.18 -28.04 -10.06
N ASN A 656 -17.29 -28.00 -10.82
CA ASN A 656 -17.69 -29.11 -11.69
C ASN A 656 -16.98 -28.99 -13.05
N GLY A 657 -15.92 -29.77 -13.22
CA GLY A 657 -14.99 -29.64 -14.34
C GLY A 657 -15.40 -30.26 -15.66
N ASP A 658 -16.27 -31.30 -15.72
CA ASP A 658 -16.43 -32.15 -16.92
C ASP A 658 -17.85 -32.70 -17.17
N GLU A 659 -18.87 -32.34 -16.41
CA GLU A 659 -20.24 -32.82 -16.73
C GLU A 659 -21.02 -31.75 -17.51
N GLN A 660 -21.28 -32.10 -18.75
CA GLN A 660 -22.24 -31.46 -19.65
C GLN A 660 -23.60 -31.41 -18.95
N ASN A 661 -23.99 -30.30 -18.38
CA ASN A 661 -25.37 -29.90 -18.08
C ASN A 661 -25.45 -28.72 -17.11
N ILE A 662 -24.80 -27.62 -17.44
CA ILE A 662 -25.20 -26.35 -16.84
C ILE A 662 -25.82 -25.51 -17.97
N MET A 663 -27.15 -25.52 -17.99
CA MET A 663 -28.07 -24.61 -18.67
C MET A 663 -28.00 -24.56 -20.21
N GLU A 664 -28.78 -25.42 -20.88
CA GLU A 664 -29.38 -25.12 -22.20
C GLU A 664 -30.43 -24.01 -22.12
#